data_f94bcd143a2e41b8e244820249bc4b81
#
_entry.id   f94bcd143a2e41b8e244820249bc4b81
#
_cell.length_a   1.000
_cell.length_b   1.000
_cell.length_c   1.000
_cell.angle_alpha   90.00
_cell.angle_beta   90.00
_cell.angle_gamma   90.00
#
_symmetry.space_group_name_H-M   'P 1'
#
loop_
_entity.id
_entity.type
_entity.pdbx_description
1 polymer ?
#
loop_
_entity_poly.entity_id
_entity_poly.type
_entity_poly.pdbx_seq_one_letter_code
_entity_poly.pdbx_strand_id
1 'polypeptide(L)'
;MTNSTENSTNITRILFENFQPHAIQLFYALGYAALAVFIYGTHTQVRKYRRGQPDGSWGELIHRFIDMLKTIATHRTLMRRDKNAGRAHALIFFSFVLLFIGTSIITLEYDIIGPLFNIHYWNGSFYLWFSLVLDLAGLGLIVGMLYMMYRRKWMKLPKLDYKRLDRQPGDADYDRSQYRREDWTFLWALILIGITGFVLEAARLVWLSDRPEVWDYRLWSPVGAILAYMMQAIGFTAEGASALRSGLWWFHGLLALTFIAFIPYTKIKHIFTASASLMFRDPLAGRRLPKVPDEQKNAGYKLITDLTWKNLLHLDACTKCGRCQEACPANAVGAPLSPRDVILSLREFANHTLNAKELPKEAELDIHGKDVGQVFMETLWSCRTCLACVEICPVAVEHVPIIVQMRRNLVEQGMMEPLLEKTLQTIHKTGNSFGESKRKRASWAKDLPFDIKDARKEPVDVLWFVGDYASFDPRNQKVTRAFARLMHEAGVDFGLLFEGELNAGNDVRRVGEEGLYEFLATSNIQSLADCEFNSIVTTDPHSYNTIRNEYPDFGGSFEIQHYSTVVKQLIEQGKLKLKKKLDYKVTFHDPCHLGRFNKGYDAPRDIIKMLGCDLVEMGRNRDNSFCCGAGGGRIWIPDPVGIEKPSANRMREATVIDGLDVFVVSCPKDLTMFEDALKTSGYEGKFVVRELIELIDESMDYGDINVINPEPVLAIEAPVPA
;
A
#
# COMPACT_ATOMS: atom_id res chain seq x y z
N MET A 1 10.44 56.39 31.42
CA MET A 1 9.90 55.14 30.87
C MET A 1 8.94 55.45 29.70
N THR A 2 9.37 56.16 28.67
CA THR A 2 8.50 56.63 27.57
C THR A 2 9.16 56.58 26.17
N ASN A 3 10.17 55.69 25.97
CA ASN A 3 10.83 55.57 24.65
C ASN A 3 10.98 54.12 24.12
N SER A 4 10.35 53.13 24.76
CA SER A 4 10.52 51.73 24.32
C SER A 4 9.41 51.22 23.37
N THR A 5 8.32 51.96 23.23
CA THR A 5 7.18 51.52 22.37
C THR A 5 7.24 52.09 20.94
N GLU A 6 7.87 53.21 20.71
CA GLU A 6 8.02 53.77 19.36
C GLU A 6 9.12 53.11 18.53
N ASN A 7 10.18 52.58 19.14
CA ASN A 7 11.24 51.87 18.43
C ASN A 7 10.83 50.42 17.94
N SER A 8 9.80 49.83 18.53
CA SER A 8 9.38 48.47 18.13
C SER A 8 8.59 48.44 16.81
N THR A 9 8.01 49.53 16.38
CA THR A 9 7.19 49.60 15.15
C THR A 9 8.00 49.71 13.86
N ASN A 10 9.29 50.03 13.93
CA ASN A 10 10.15 50.21 12.75
C ASN A 10 11.04 49.00 12.41
N ILE A 11 10.96 47.93 13.18
CA ILE A 11 11.77 46.71 12.93
C ILE A 11 11.15 45.94 11.79
N THR A 12 11.77 46.00 10.62
CA THR A 12 11.32 45.30 9.40
C THR A 12 12.51 44.98 8.49
N ARG A 13 12.26 44.38 7.36
CA ARG A 13 13.25 44.10 6.33
C ARG A 13 12.86 44.75 5.01
N ILE A 14 13.81 45.53 4.44
CA ILE A 14 13.65 46.08 3.10
C ILE A 14 14.07 45.02 2.09
N LEU A 15 13.13 44.55 1.24
CA LEU A 15 13.36 43.42 0.36
C LEU A 15 14.38 43.67 -0.75
N PHE A 16 14.27 44.82 -1.42
CA PHE A 16 15.11 45.16 -2.59
C PHE A 16 16.13 46.26 -2.29
N GLU A 17 16.59 46.33 -1.04
CA GLU A 17 17.62 47.32 -0.65
C GLU A 17 18.91 47.12 -1.48
N ASN A 18 19.40 48.19 -2.08
CA ASN A 18 20.56 48.27 -3.00
C ASN A 18 20.37 47.61 -4.39
N PHE A 19 19.13 47.30 -4.78
CA PHE A 19 18.87 46.85 -6.16
C PHE A 19 18.34 47.99 -7.03
N GLN A 20 18.84 48.07 -8.24
CA GLN A 20 18.36 49.04 -9.24
C GLN A 20 16.96 48.64 -9.75
N PRO A 21 16.06 49.62 -10.07
CA PRO A 21 14.69 49.31 -10.54
C PRO A 21 14.62 48.33 -11.70
N HIS A 22 15.52 48.42 -12.66
CA HIS A 22 15.57 47.49 -13.82
C HIS A 22 15.94 46.05 -13.42
N ALA A 23 16.74 45.86 -12.37
CA ALA A 23 17.08 44.56 -11.83
C ALA A 23 15.85 43.90 -11.18
N ILE A 24 15.04 44.66 -10.47
CA ILE A 24 13.77 44.23 -9.87
C ILE A 24 12.78 43.85 -10.97
N GLN A 25 12.62 44.69 -12.01
CA GLN A 25 11.75 44.40 -13.16
C GLN A 25 12.17 43.13 -13.88
N LEU A 26 13.48 42.89 -14.06
CA LEU A 26 13.99 41.66 -14.65
C LEU A 26 13.65 40.45 -13.77
N PHE A 27 13.75 40.53 -12.47
CA PHE A 27 13.41 39.46 -11.54
C PHE A 27 11.91 39.06 -11.65
N TYR A 28 11.00 40.05 -11.70
CA TYR A 28 9.58 39.80 -11.91
C TYR A 28 9.29 39.19 -13.29
N ALA A 29 9.94 39.66 -14.34
CA ALA A 29 9.80 39.04 -15.68
C ALA A 29 10.20 37.56 -15.69
N LEU A 30 11.31 37.21 -15.02
CA LEU A 30 11.74 35.84 -14.82
C LEU A 30 10.75 35.02 -13.96
N GLY A 31 10.16 35.64 -12.94
CA GLY A 31 9.10 35.06 -12.12
C GLY A 31 7.86 34.70 -12.94
N TYR A 32 7.38 35.58 -13.78
CA TYR A 32 6.26 35.31 -14.70
C TYR A 32 6.61 34.25 -15.72
N ALA A 33 7.84 34.24 -16.26
CA ALA A 33 8.30 33.18 -17.15
C ALA A 33 8.32 31.81 -16.45
N ALA A 34 8.81 31.74 -15.21
CA ALA A 34 8.80 30.51 -14.42
C ALA A 34 7.37 30.01 -14.13
N LEU A 35 6.45 30.92 -13.81
CA LEU A 35 5.04 30.61 -13.61
C LEU A 35 4.38 30.11 -14.91
N ALA A 36 4.67 30.70 -16.06
CA ALA A 36 4.18 30.25 -17.35
C ALA A 36 4.63 28.82 -17.70
N VAL A 37 5.91 28.50 -17.43
CA VAL A 37 6.46 27.14 -17.59
C VAL A 37 5.76 26.16 -16.65
N PHE A 38 5.54 26.53 -15.38
CA PHE A 38 4.82 25.72 -14.41
C PHE A 38 3.37 25.44 -14.86
N ILE A 39 2.64 26.48 -15.29
CA ILE A 39 1.25 26.36 -15.75
C ILE A 39 1.20 25.46 -17.00
N TYR A 40 2.07 25.66 -17.96
CA TYR A 40 2.16 24.82 -19.17
C TYR A 40 2.44 23.35 -18.81
N GLY A 41 3.41 23.11 -17.93
CA GLY A 41 3.74 21.77 -17.46
C GLY A 41 2.57 21.11 -16.73
N THR A 42 1.87 21.84 -15.87
CA THR A 42 0.67 21.35 -15.18
C THR A 42 -0.44 21.01 -16.19
N HIS A 43 -0.66 21.88 -17.18
CA HIS A 43 -1.63 21.63 -18.25
C HIS A 43 -1.30 20.34 -19.00
N THR A 44 -0.04 20.07 -19.32
CA THR A 44 0.37 18.83 -20.02
C THR A 44 0.10 17.59 -19.16
N GLN A 45 0.32 17.64 -17.84
CA GLN A 45 -0.02 16.54 -16.94
C GLN A 45 -1.52 16.29 -16.87
N VAL A 46 -2.34 17.35 -16.72
CA VAL A 46 -3.80 17.24 -16.72
C VAL A 46 -4.32 16.67 -18.06
N ARG A 47 -3.76 17.13 -19.19
CA ARG A 47 -4.09 16.60 -20.50
C ARG A 47 -3.79 15.09 -20.61
N LYS A 48 -2.66 14.63 -20.05
CA LYS A 48 -2.32 13.21 -19.96
C LYS A 48 -3.39 12.41 -19.21
N TYR A 49 -3.81 12.88 -18.02
CA TYR A 49 -4.84 12.19 -17.23
C TYR A 49 -6.19 12.15 -17.96
N ARG A 50 -6.59 13.23 -18.65
CA ARG A 50 -7.84 13.27 -19.43
C ARG A 50 -7.89 12.29 -20.61
N ARG A 51 -6.76 11.67 -20.97
CA ARG A 51 -6.70 10.63 -22.02
C ARG A 51 -7.07 9.24 -21.50
N GLY A 52 -7.14 9.06 -20.18
CA GLY A 52 -7.60 7.82 -19.56
C GLY A 52 -9.12 7.74 -19.48
N GLN A 53 -9.63 6.54 -19.17
CA GLN A 53 -11.05 6.28 -19.00
C GLN A 53 -11.64 7.01 -17.79
N PRO A 54 -12.95 7.28 -17.78
CA PRO A 54 -13.65 7.79 -16.60
C PRO A 54 -13.49 6.87 -15.39
N ASP A 55 -13.53 7.46 -14.18
CA ASP A 55 -13.54 6.75 -12.91
C ASP A 55 -14.60 7.39 -12.01
N GLY A 56 -15.41 6.58 -11.33
CA GLY A 56 -16.52 7.02 -10.50
C GLY A 56 -16.14 7.65 -9.15
N SER A 57 -14.86 7.98 -8.91
CA SER A 57 -14.33 8.43 -7.62
C SER A 57 -14.72 9.84 -7.20
N TRP A 58 -15.74 10.46 -7.83
CA TRP A 58 -16.14 11.84 -7.56
C TRP A 58 -17.15 12.00 -6.40
N GLY A 59 -17.63 10.91 -5.83
CA GLY A 59 -18.54 10.97 -4.68
C GLY A 59 -17.84 11.41 -3.39
N GLU A 60 -18.59 12.04 -2.47
CA GLU A 60 -18.15 12.43 -1.11
C GLU A 60 -16.88 13.30 -1.07
N LEU A 61 -16.69 14.21 -2.01
CA LEU A 61 -15.47 15.00 -2.18
C LEU A 61 -15.03 15.72 -0.89
N ILE A 62 -15.94 16.26 -0.11
CA ILE A 62 -15.62 16.99 1.13
C ILE A 62 -15.02 16.02 2.16
N HIS A 63 -15.64 14.86 2.36
CA HIS A 63 -15.15 13.85 3.30
C HIS A 63 -13.78 13.31 2.86
N ARG A 64 -13.60 13.02 1.57
CA ARG A 64 -12.32 12.59 0.97
C ARG A 64 -11.23 13.64 1.13
N PHE A 65 -11.56 14.91 0.93
CA PHE A 65 -10.63 16.02 1.13
C PHE A 65 -10.19 16.14 2.59
N ILE A 66 -11.13 16.06 3.55
CA ILE A 66 -10.80 16.09 4.98
C ILE A 66 -9.92 14.90 5.39
N ASP A 67 -10.22 13.68 4.92
CA ASP A 67 -9.41 12.49 5.21
C ASP A 67 -8.00 12.58 4.58
N MET A 68 -7.89 13.15 3.39
CA MET A 68 -6.60 13.49 2.76
C MET A 68 -5.81 14.45 3.65
N LEU A 69 -6.41 15.58 4.08
CA LEU A 69 -5.74 16.55 4.95
C LEU A 69 -5.30 15.93 6.28
N LYS A 70 -6.15 15.13 6.93
CA LYS A 70 -5.80 14.39 8.15
C LYS A 70 -4.63 13.44 7.90
N THR A 71 -4.63 12.72 6.79
CA THR A 71 -3.56 11.77 6.42
C THR A 71 -2.23 12.49 6.19
N ILE A 72 -2.25 13.64 5.50
CA ILE A 72 -1.07 14.45 5.24
C ILE A 72 -0.55 15.07 6.55
N ALA A 73 -1.42 15.71 7.33
CA ALA A 73 -1.03 16.38 8.59
C ALA A 73 -0.46 15.40 9.62
N THR A 74 -1.01 14.20 9.73
CA THR A 74 -0.52 13.19 10.70
C THR A 74 0.64 12.35 10.18
N HIS A 75 0.97 12.41 8.90
CA HIS A 75 1.95 11.54 8.22
C HIS A 75 1.73 10.04 8.50
N ARG A 76 0.51 9.61 8.87
CA ARG A 76 0.21 8.25 9.35
C ARG A 76 0.65 7.14 8.39
N THR A 77 0.48 7.36 7.08
CA THR A 77 0.89 6.38 6.06
C THR A 77 2.41 6.33 5.88
N LEU A 78 3.09 7.44 6.05
CA LEU A 78 4.56 7.55 5.95
C LEU A 78 5.26 7.00 7.19
N MET A 79 4.65 7.14 8.39
CA MET A 79 5.18 6.61 9.65
C MET A 79 5.06 5.07 9.74
N ARG A 80 4.20 4.46 8.94
CA ARG A 80 3.94 3.02 8.97
C ARG A 80 5.18 2.23 8.55
N ARG A 81 5.61 1.28 9.39
CA ARG A 81 6.76 0.37 9.21
C ARG A 81 8.14 1.00 9.01
N ASP A 82 8.24 2.30 8.72
CA ASP A 82 9.52 3.02 8.60
C ASP A 82 9.39 4.38 9.28
N LYS A 83 9.36 4.36 10.62
CA LYS A 83 9.15 5.55 11.45
C LYS A 83 10.21 6.64 11.21
N ASN A 84 11.47 6.23 11.01
CA ASN A 84 12.56 7.18 10.83
C ASN A 84 12.47 7.92 9.49
N ALA A 85 12.15 7.21 8.40
CA ALA A 85 11.87 7.87 7.13
C ALA A 85 10.64 8.78 7.21
N GLY A 86 9.59 8.33 7.92
CA GLY A 86 8.38 9.13 8.13
C GLY A 86 8.66 10.42 8.91
N ARG A 87 9.43 10.37 10.01
CA ARG A 87 9.83 11.54 10.80
C ARG A 87 10.67 12.53 9.99
N ALA A 88 11.68 12.03 9.26
CA ALA A 88 12.50 12.87 8.41
C ALA A 88 11.69 13.54 7.29
N HIS A 89 10.76 12.80 6.66
CA HIS A 89 9.86 13.37 5.67
C HIS A 89 8.90 14.40 6.28
N ALA A 90 8.38 14.16 7.49
CA ALA A 90 7.54 15.14 8.20
C ALA A 90 8.32 16.43 8.47
N LEU A 91 9.56 16.31 8.93
CA LEU A 91 10.44 17.47 9.15
C LEU A 91 10.65 18.27 7.86
N ILE A 92 10.98 17.60 6.75
CA ILE A 92 11.13 18.23 5.43
C ILE A 92 9.82 18.91 5.00
N PHE A 93 8.70 18.20 5.10
CA PHE A 93 7.40 18.66 4.63
C PHE A 93 6.92 19.90 5.39
N PHE A 94 6.91 19.87 6.73
CA PHE A 94 6.46 21.02 7.52
C PHE A 94 7.41 22.21 7.39
N SER A 95 8.72 21.96 7.34
CA SER A 95 9.70 23.01 7.07
C SER A 95 9.47 23.67 5.71
N PHE A 96 9.28 22.87 4.67
CA PHE A 96 9.01 23.38 3.31
C PHE A 96 7.70 24.17 3.25
N VAL A 97 6.63 23.68 3.89
CA VAL A 97 5.33 24.39 3.95
C VAL A 97 5.46 25.71 4.69
N LEU A 98 6.16 25.76 5.83
CA LEU A 98 6.40 27.00 6.57
C LEU A 98 7.20 28.02 5.76
N LEU A 99 8.26 27.57 5.08
CA LEU A 99 9.05 28.44 4.20
C LEU A 99 8.23 28.98 3.02
N PHE A 100 7.38 28.13 2.43
CA PHE A 100 6.47 28.53 1.36
C PHE A 100 5.42 29.55 1.84
N ILE A 101 4.80 29.30 3.00
CA ILE A 101 3.87 30.25 3.63
C ILE A 101 4.57 31.56 3.93
N GLY A 102 5.81 31.51 4.44
CA GLY A 102 6.61 32.71 4.70
C GLY A 102 6.84 33.54 3.44
N THR A 103 7.27 32.92 2.34
CA THR A 103 7.41 33.61 1.05
C THR A 103 6.07 34.18 0.57
N SER A 104 4.97 33.44 0.74
CA SER A 104 3.64 33.93 0.36
C SER A 104 3.18 35.11 1.17
N ILE A 105 3.48 35.18 2.48
CA ILE A 105 3.17 36.32 3.34
C ILE A 105 3.89 37.56 2.85
N ILE A 106 5.19 37.44 2.51
CA ILE A 106 5.97 38.56 1.98
C ILE A 106 5.40 39.06 0.65
N THR A 107 5.10 38.15 -0.28
CA THR A 107 4.51 38.48 -1.58
C THR A 107 3.15 39.13 -1.43
N LEU A 108 2.29 38.62 -0.53
CA LEU A 108 0.97 39.21 -0.28
C LEU A 108 1.07 40.65 0.25
N GLU A 109 1.98 40.91 1.21
CA GLU A 109 2.14 42.25 1.74
C GLU A 109 2.75 43.19 0.73
N TYR A 110 3.90 42.82 0.15
CA TYR A 110 4.69 43.70 -0.69
C TYR A 110 4.04 43.98 -2.05
N ASP A 111 3.45 42.94 -2.67
CA ASP A 111 2.95 43.06 -4.05
C ASP A 111 1.44 43.33 -4.13
N ILE A 112 0.67 43.03 -3.07
CA ILE A 112 -0.79 43.10 -3.14
C ILE A 112 -1.37 44.03 -2.07
N ILE A 113 -1.20 43.71 -0.79
CA ILE A 113 -1.89 44.41 0.31
C ILE A 113 -1.34 45.79 0.53
N GLY A 114 -0.02 45.96 0.57
CA GLY A 114 0.63 47.24 0.71
C GLY A 114 0.25 48.21 -0.41
N PRO A 115 0.44 47.89 -1.70
CA PRO A 115 0.06 48.76 -2.81
C PRO A 115 -1.44 49.08 -2.91
N LEU A 116 -2.33 48.10 -2.59
CA LEU A 116 -3.78 48.27 -2.74
C LEU A 116 -4.45 48.95 -1.53
N PHE A 117 -3.99 48.65 -0.31
CA PHE A 117 -4.68 49.03 0.93
C PHE A 117 -3.81 49.89 1.86
N ASN A 118 -2.54 50.12 1.54
CA ASN A 118 -1.56 50.80 2.40
C ASN A 118 -1.44 50.18 3.81
N ILE A 119 -1.55 48.81 3.88
CA ILE A 119 -1.41 48.07 5.13
C ILE A 119 -0.07 47.35 5.13
N HIS A 120 0.73 47.65 6.17
CA HIS A 120 2.07 47.07 6.37
C HIS A 120 2.11 46.33 7.70
N TYR A 121 1.96 44.99 7.67
CA TYR A 121 1.92 44.16 8.88
C TYR A 121 3.22 43.39 9.14
N TRP A 122 4.14 43.33 8.17
CA TRP A 122 5.40 42.59 8.29
C TRP A 122 6.48 43.45 8.97
N ASN A 123 6.19 43.82 10.22
CA ASN A 123 7.05 44.67 11.06
C ASN A 123 6.93 44.28 12.55
N GLY A 124 7.79 44.88 13.36
CA GLY A 124 7.81 44.75 14.82
C GLY A 124 7.89 43.30 15.29
N SER A 125 7.08 42.95 16.30
CA SER A 125 7.08 41.63 16.90
C SER A 125 6.65 40.52 15.91
N PHE A 126 5.76 40.83 14.96
CA PHE A 126 5.35 39.86 13.93
C PHE A 126 6.54 39.47 13.05
N TYR A 127 7.33 40.43 12.57
CA TYR A 127 8.55 40.19 11.79
C TYR A 127 9.58 39.35 12.58
N LEU A 128 9.76 39.61 13.87
CA LEU A 128 10.71 38.87 14.71
C LEU A 128 10.31 37.38 14.84
N TRP A 129 9.07 37.10 15.21
CA TRP A 129 8.57 35.73 15.27
C TRP A 129 8.60 35.00 13.91
N PHE A 130 8.26 35.75 12.84
CA PHE A 130 8.37 35.27 11.48
C PHE A 130 9.80 34.84 11.14
N SER A 131 10.81 35.67 11.45
CA SER A 131 12.22 35.38 11.22
C SER A 131 12.67 34.12 11.97
N LEU A 132 12.30 33.97 13.24
CA LEU A 132 12.66 32.84 14.07
C LEU A 132 12.04 31.52 13.50
N VAL A 133 10.75 31.54 13.16
CA VAL A 133 10.05 30.36 12.63
C VAL A 133 10.67 29.92 11.31
N LEU A 134 10.98 30.84 10.41
CA LEU A 134 11.58 30.52 9.11
C LEU A 134 13.04 30.06 9.22
N ASP A 135 13.80 30.63 10.15
CA ASP A 135 15.20 30.23 10.41
C ASP A 135 15.22 28.76 10.92
N LEU A 136 14.36 28.41 11.89
CA LEU A 136 14.22 27.04 12.40
C LEU A 136 13.68 26.08 11.33
N ALA A 137 12.73 26.53 10.51
CA ALA A 137 12.22 25.74 9.39
C ALA A 137 13.31 25.45 8.35
N GLY A 138 14.14 26.44 8.01
CA GLY A 138 15.31 26.24 7.14
C GLY A 138 16.27 25.18 7.67
N LEU A 139 16.58 25.24 8.97
CA LEU A 139 17.41 24.22 9.64
C LEU A 139 16.76 22.82 9.57
N GLY A 140 15.46 22.73 9.88
CA GLY A 140 14.71 21.49 9.81
C GLY A 140 14.72 20.88 8.40
N LEU A 141 14.57 21.71 7.36
CA LEU A 141 14.67 21.28 5.97
C LEU A 141 16.04 20.65 5.68
N ILE A 142 17.13 21.33 6.01
CA ILE A 142 18.51 20.84 5.76
C ILE A 142 18.77 19.55 6.52
N VAL A 143 18.45 19.48 7.81
CA VAL A 143 18.66 18.28 8.63
C VAL A 143 17.88 17.09 8.06
N GLY A 144 16.61 17.28 7.70
CA GLY A 144 15.79 16.25 7.08
C GLY A 144 16.38 15.76 5.75
N MET A 145 16.85 16.67 4.90
CA MET A 145 17.45 16.33 3.61
C MET A 145 18.78 15.58 3.76
N LEU A 146 19.64 16.02 4.68
CA LEU A 146 20.90 15.33 4.99
C LEU A 146 20.65 13.90 5.47
N TYR A 147 19.63 13.68 6.31
CA TYR A 147 19.23 12.33 6.72
C TYR A 147 18.77 11.48 5.54
N MET A 148 17.98 12.05 4.60
CA MET A 148 17.56 11.31 3.40
C MET A 148 18.74 10.98 2.47
N MET A 149 19.74 11.85 2.37
CA MET A 149 21.00 11.57 1.65
C MET A 149 21.80 10.47 2.34
N TYR A 150 21.92 10.52 3.68
CA TYR A 150 22.56 9.48 4.49
C TYR A 150 21.95 8.10 4.23
N ARG A 151 20.61 8.01 4.24
CA ARG A 151 19.89 6.76 3.94
C ARG A 151 20.23 6.19 2.56
N ARG A 152 20.43 7.06 1.56
CA ARG A 152 20.76 6.62 0.19
C ARG A 152 22.21 6.22 0.01
N LYS A 153 23.13 7.00 0.56
CA LYS A 153 24.55 6.83 0.32
C LYS A 153 25.21 5.80 1.24
N TRP A 154 24.91 5.83 2.53
CA TRP A 154 25.58 5.01 3.55
C TRP A 154 24.77 3.80 4.00
N MET A 155 23.46 3.93 4.21
CA MET A 155 22.62 2.80 4.62
C MET A 155 22.36 1.80 3.47
N LYS A 156 22.51 2.21 2.21
CA LYS A 156 22.41 1.36 1.00
C LYS A 156 21.17 0.43 1.03
N LEU A 157 20.02 0.95 1.40
CA LEU A 157 18.79 0.17 1.57
C LEU A 157 18.37 -0.48 0.24
N PRO A 158 18.17 -1.82 0.17
CA PRO A 158 17.83 -2.52 -1.09
C PRO A 158 16.58 -1.97 -1.76
N LYS A 159 15.58 -1.55 -0.98
CA LYS A 159 14.36 -0.94 -1.51
C LYS A 159 14.57 0.37 -2.28
N LEU A 160 15.71 1.04 -2.12
CA LEU A 160 16.08 2.25 -2.83
C LEU A 160 16.99 1.98 -4.05
N ASP A 161 17.33 0.73 -4.32
CA ASP A 161 17.97 0.32 -5.57
C ASP A 161 16.93 0.26 -6.69
N TYR A 162 17.30 0.73 -7.89
CA TYR A 162 16.42 0.77 -9.05
C TYR A 162 16.68 -0.35 -10.06
N LYS A 163 17.57 -1.30 -9.73
CA LYS A 163 17.78 -2.50 -10.54
C LYS A 163 16.50 -3.33 -10.61
N ARG A 164 16.19 -3.80 -11.79
CA ARG A 164 14.98 -4.60 -12.06
C ARG A 164 15.28 -6.08 -11.86
N LEU A 165 14.35 -6.83 -11.24
CA LEU A 165 14.43 -8.27 -11.09
C LEU A 165 13.99 -9.03 -12.35
N ASP A 166 13.20 -8.40 -13.21
CA ASP A 166 12.69 -8.97 -14.45
C ASP A 166 13.57 -8.67 -15.67
N ARG A 167 14.82 -8.21 -15.44
CA ARG A 167 15.80 -7.88 -16.48
C ARG A 167 17.18 -8.45 -16.10
N GLN A 168 17.98 -8.69 -17.12
CA GLN A 168 19.38 -9.12 -16.95
C GLN A 168 20.34 -7.92 -17.02
N PRO A 169 21.51 -8.02 -16.34
CA PRO A 169 22.57 -7.03 -16.52
C PRO A 169 22.95 -6.87 -17.99
N GLY A 170 22.87 -5.65 -18.50
CA GLY A 170 23.11 -5.33 -19.93
C GLY A 170 21.84 -5.05 -20.73
N ASP A 171 20.68 -5.44 -20.23
CA ASP A 171 19.41 -5.07 -20.87
C ASP A 171 19.12 -3.58 -20.75
N ALA A 172 18.42 -3.03 -21.73
CA ALA A 172 17.86 -1.69 -21.62
C ALA A 172 16.98 -1.60 -20.37
N ASP A 173 17.06 -0.48 -19.65
CA ASP A 173 16.30 -0.20 -18.44
C ASP A 173 16.59 -1.10 -17.22
N TYR A 174 17.63 -1.94 -17.24
CA TYR A 174 18.01 -2.76 -16.07
C TYR A 174 18.28 -1.91 -14.83
N ASP A 175 19.13 -0.88 -14.92
CA ASP A 175 19.59 -0.09 -13.76
C ASP A 175 18.74 1.15 -13.49
N ARG A 176 17.92 1.60 -14.43
CA ARG A 176 17.11 2.83 -14.32
C ARG A 176 17.86 3.99 -13.65
N SER A 177 19.10 4.23 -14.06
CA SER A 177 20.01 5.24 -13.49
C SER A 177 19.45 6.67 -13.53
N GLN A 178 18.55 6.98 -14.50
CA GLN A 178 17.82 8.25 -14.59
C GLN A 178 17.06 8.57 -13.29
N TYR A 179 16.43 7.61 -12.62
CA TYR A 179 15.72 7.84 -11.36
C TYR A 179 16.66 8.14 -10.19
N ARG A 180 17.85 7.53 -10.20
CA ARG A 180 18.88 7.83 -9.21
C ARG A 180 19.40 9.25 -9.39
N ARG A 181 19.67 9.69 -10.63
CA ARG A 181 20.07 11.06 -10.94
C ARG A 181 19.00 12.06 -10.53
N GLU A 182 17.73 11.82 -10.90
CA GLU A 182 16.59 12.67 -10.52
C GLU A 182 16.49 12.85 -9.00
N ASP A 183 16.62 11.74 -8.23
CA ASP A 183 16.56 11.81 -6.76
C ASP A 183 17.70 12.65 -6.17
N TRP A 184 18.93 12.51 -6.66
CA TRP A 184 20.07 13.30 -6.18
C TRP A 184 19.97 14.75 -6.59
N THR A 185 19.57 15.06 -7.80
CA THR A 185 19.34 16.43 -8.26
C THR A 185 18.32 17.15 -7.39
N PHE A 186 17.22 16.49 -7.07
CA PHE A 186 16.19 17.03 -6.18
C PHE A 186 16.73 17.31 -4.76
N LEU A 187 17.46 16.36 -4.17
CA LEU A 187 18.03 16.50 -2.83
C LEU A 187 19.03 17.69 -2.78
N TRP A 188 19.92 17.77 -3.77
CA TRP A 188 20.89 18.85 -3.84
C TRP A 188 20.24 20.22 -4.10
N ALA A 189 19.23 20.30 -4.95
CA ALA A 189 18.53 21.55 -5.22
C ALA A 189 17.93 22.15 -3.93
N LEU A 190 17.22 21.35 -3.13
CA LEU A 190 16.63 21.81 -1.88
C LEU A 190 17.68 22.18 -0.82
N ILE A 191 18.77 21.40 -0.71
CA ILE A 191 19.87 21.73 0.22
C ILE A 191 20.52 23.04 -0.19
N LEU A 192 20.80 23.26 -1.49
CA LEU A 192 21.38 24.49 -1.99
C LEU A 192 20.46 25.69 -1.73
N ILE A 193 19.15 25.55 -1.96
CA ILE A 193 18.18 26.59 -1.61
C ILE A 193 18.24 26.91 -0.11
N GLY A 194 18.26 25.90 0.76
CA GLY A 194 18.36 26.10 2.21
C GLY A 194 19.68 26.76 2.64
N ILE A 195 20.82 26.28 2.16
CA ILE A 195 22.14 26.83 2.50
C ILE A 195 22.27 28.27 2.00
N THR A 196 21.93 28.52 0.74
CA THR A 196 22.02 29.87 0.18
C THR A 196 21.08 30.86 0.88
N GLY A 197 19.91 30.39 1.34
CA GLY A 197 19.02 31.21 2.18
C GLY A 197 19.69 31.67 3.49
N PHE A 198 20.33 30.73 4.20
CA PHE A 198 21.07 31.06 5.43
C PHE A 198 22.29 31.96 5.20
N VAL A 199 23.05 31.71 4.13
CA VAL A 199 24.20 32.58 3.79
C VAL A 199 23.72 33.99 3.41
N LEU A 200 22.58 34.13 2.72
CA LEU A 200 21.93 35.40 2.43
C LEU A 200 21.56 36.15 3.71
N GLU A 201 20.97 35.47 4.70
CA GLU A 201 20.60 36.08 5.97
C GLU A 201 21.85 36.48 6.75
N ALA A 202 22.87 35.64 6.82
CA ALA A 202 24.14 35.95 7.47
C ALA A 202 24.83 37.16 6.82
N ALA A 203 24.91 37.20 5.49
CA ALA A 203 25.48 38.32 4.76
C ALA A 203 24.71 39.63 5.00
N ARG A 204 23.37 39.56 5.12
CA ARG A 204 22.54 40.70 5.50
C ARG A 204 22.89 41.22 6.90
N LEU A 205 23.02 40.34 7.87
CA LEU A 205 23.36 40.70 9.25
C LEU A 205 24.75 41.31 9.34
N VAL A 206 25.75 40.82 8.61
CA VAL A 206 27.11 41.39 8.58
C VAL A 206 27.10 42.73 7.88
N TRP A 207 26.42 42.88 6.72
CA TRP A 207 26.34 44.13 5.97
C TRP A 207 25.70 45.28 6.76
N LEU A 208 24.67 44.96 7.56
CA LEU A 208 23.92 45.96 8.33
C LEU A 208 24.27 45.92 9.83
N SER A 209 25.47 45.46 10.19
CA SER A 209 25.88 45.27 11.59
C SER A 209 26.04 46.55 12.37
N ASP A 210 26.18 47.69 11.70
CA ASP A 210 26.22 49.06 12.26
C ASP A 210 24.81 49.61 12.58
N ARG A 211 23.73 48.92 12.15
CA ARG A 211 22.36 49.36 12.41
C ARG A 211 21.76 48.61 13.61
N PRO A 212 21.49 49.32 14.75
CA PRO A 212 20.93 48.68 15.95
C PRO A 212 19.60 47.95 15.69
N GLU A 213 18.73 48.50 14.83
CA GLU A 213 17.45 47.90 14.44
C GLU A 213 17.58 46.55 13.69
N VAL A 214 18.80 46.21 13.27
CA VAL A 214 19.09 44.87 12.67
C VAL A 214 19.93 44.03 13.62
N TRP A 215 21.03 44.62 14.16
CA TRP A 215 22.02 43.86 14.93
C TRP A 215 21.53 43.41 16.31
N ASP A 216 20.76 44.26 17.00
CA ASP A 216 20.23 43.94 18.34
C ASP A 216 19.20 42.82 18.32
N TYR A 217 18.54 42.61 17.19
CA TYR A 217 17.52 41.53 17.00
C TYR A 217 18.03 40.32 16.24
N ARG A 218 19.34 40.20 15.94
CA ARG A 218 19.93 39.09 15.17
C ARG A 218 19.65 37.72 15.71
N LEU A 219 19.47 37.59 17.03
CA LEU A 219 19.16 36.28 17.67
C LEU A 219 17.77 35.74 17.31
N TRP A 220 16.92 36.55 16.69
CA TRP A 220 15.67 36.06 16.12
C TRP A 220 15.86 35.30 14.79
N SER A 221 17.09 35.26 14.28
CA SER A 221 17.54 34.35 13.22
C SER A 221 18.80 33.61 13.70
N PRO A 222 18.68 32.67 14.66
CA PRO A 222 19.83 32.12 15.38
C PRO A 222 20.84 31.41 14.46
N VAL A 223 20.42 30.70 13.43
CA VAL A 223 21.32 30.04 12.46
C VAL A 223 21.99 31.10 11.59
N GLY A 224 21.22 32.07 11.10
CA GLY A 224 21.76 33.22 10.38
C GLY A 224 22.78 34.02 11.21
N ALA A 225 22.51 34.24 12.51
CA ALA A 225 23.42 34.94 13.43
C ALA A 225 24.73 34.18 13.65
N ILE A 226 24.67 32.84 13.87
CA ILE A 226 25.89 32.02 14.02
C ILE A 226 26.76 32.11 12.77
N LEU A 227 26.17 32.01 11.59
CA LEU A 227 26.90 32.17 10.33
C LEU A 227 27.45 33.59 10.14
N ALA A 228 26.71 34.63 10.57
CA ALA A 228 27.18 36.00 10.54
C ALA A 228 28.42 36.22 11.44
N TYR A 229 28.43 35.68 12.67
CA TYR A 229 29.61 35.68 13.53
C TYR A 229 30.79 34.93 12.90
N MET A 230 30.56 33.79 12.26
CA MET A 230 31.60 33.04 11.55
C MET A 230 32.18 33.86 10.39
N MET A 231 31.33 34.56 9.62
CA MET A 231 31.77 35.45 8.54
C MET A 231 32.62 36.62 9.07
N GLN A 232 32.22 37.27 10.15
CA GLN A 232 33.01 38.33 10.78
C GLN A 232 34.36 37.81 11.31
N ALA A 233 34.38 36.61 11.94
CA ALA A 233 35.58 35.99 12.47
C ALA A 233 36.63 35.68 11.40
N ILE A 234 36.21 35.38 10.16
CA ILE A 234 37.11 35.17 9.01
C ILE A 234 37.41 36.47 8.23
N GLY A 235 37.00 37.62 8.77
CA GLY A 235 37.39 38.94 8.24
C GLY A 235 36.45 39.47 7.14
N PHE A 236 35.21 39.00 7.02
CA PHE A 236 34.23 39.60 6.09
C PHE A 236 33.89 41.03 6.53
N THR A 237 34.11 41.99 5.62
CA THR A 237 33.68 43.39 5.82
C THR A 237 32.22 43.60 5.43
N ALA A 238 31.61 44.71 5.86
CA ALA A 238 30.25 45.07 5.46
C ALA A 238 30.12 45.23 3.93
N GLU A 239 31.12 45.79 3.25
CA GLU A 239 31.14 45.90 1.79
C GLU A 239 31.21 44.54 1.11
N GLY A 240 32.10 43.64 1.59
CA GLY A 240 32.20 42.25 1.09
C GLY A 240 30.94 41.48 1.28
N ALA A 241 30.27 41.62 2.42
CA ALA A 241 28.99 41.02 2.72
C ALA A 241 27.86 41.54 1.82
N SER A 242 27.84 42.85 1.53
CA SER A 242 26.88 43.44 0.58
C SER A 242 27.06 42.93 -0.84
N ALA A 243 28.29 42.78 -1.32
CA ALA A 243 28.60 42.24 -2.64
C ALA A 243 28.20 40.75 -2.73
N LEU A 244 28.56 39.94 -1.72
CA LEU A 244 28.15 38.52 -1.62
C LEU A 244 26.64 38.40 -1.62
N ARG A 245 25.92 39.17 -0.81
CA ARG A 245 24.46 39.19 -0.74
C ARG A 245 23.85 39.46 -2.10
N SER A 246 24.34 40.46 -2.82
CA SER A 246 23.77 40.81 -4.13
C SER A 246 23.92 39.69 -5.17
N GLY A 247 25.11 39.08 -5.26
CA GLY A 247 25.35 37.94 -6.15
C GLY A 247 24.55 36.70 -5.75
N LEU A 248 24.54 36.39 -4.46
CA LEU A 248 23.85 35.20 -3.94
C LEU A 248 22.33 35.36 -3.98
N TRP A 249 21.80 36.58 -3.88
CA TRP A 249 20.37 36.85 -4.04
C TRP A 249 19.88 36.45 -5.45
N TRP A 250 20.64 36.82 -6.49
CA TRP A 250 20.34 36.37 -7.85
C TRP A 250 20.45 34.87 -8.01
N PHE A 251 21.50 34.24 -7.47
CA PHE A 251 21.67 32.81 -7.54
C PHE A 251 20.53 32.06 -6.83
N HIS A 252 20.20 32.42 -5.61
CA HIS A 252 19.12 31.85 -4.82
C HIS A 252 17.76 32.04 -5.49
N GLY A 253 17.47 33.27 -5.95
CA GLY A 253 16.23 33.58 -6.64
C GLY A 253 16.05 32.80 -7.94
N LEU A 254 17.08 32.72 -8.79
CA LEU A 254 17.05 31.94 -10.02
C LEU A 254 16.90 30.43 -9.74
N LEU A 255 17.59 29.95 -8.72
CA LEU A 255 17.47 28.52 -8.30
C LEU A 255 16.06 28.21 -7.82
N ALA A 256 15.44 29.10 -7.03
CA ALA A 256 14.07 28.94 -6.55
C ALA A 256 13.05 29.04 -7.71
N LEU A 257 13.19 30.00 -8.61
CA LEU A 257 12.32 30.13 -9.79
C LEU A 257 12.44 28.91 -10.71
N THR A 258 13.67 28.43 -10.94
CA THR A 258 13.91 27.19 -11.71
C THR A 258 13.25 26.00 -11.02
N PHE A 259 13.40 25.86 -9.71
CA PHE A 259 12.76 24.81 -8.94
C PHE A 259 11.24 24.83 -9.12
N ILE A 260 10.59 25.99 -9.01
CA ILE A 260 9.14 26.17 -9.21
C ILE A 260 8.73 25.81 -10.64
N ALA A 261 9.45 26.34 -11.65
CA ALA A 261 9.16 26.09 -13.07
C ALA A 261 9.14 24.59 -13.41
N PHE A 262 10.07 23.83 -12.80
CA PHE A 262 10.26 22.41 -13.10
C PHE A 262 9.48 21.45 -12.19
N ILE A 263 8.65 21.92 -11.26
CA ILE A 263 7.78 21.06 -10.44
C ILE A 263 6.99 20.06 -11.29
N PRO A 264 6.25 20.43 -12.35
CA PRO A 264 5.42 19.51 -13.12
C PRO A 264 6.20 18.42 -13.89
N TYR A 265 7.48 18.66 -14.15
CA TYR A 265 8.33 17.80 -14.98
C TYR A 265 9.20 16.83 -14.16
N THR A 266 9.30 17.04 -12.86
CA THR A 266 10.22 16.31 -11.98
C THR A 266 9.47 15.56 -10.90
N LYS A 267 10.21 14.80 -10.07
CA LYS A 267 9.67 14.11 -8.89
C LYS A 267 8.90 15.05 -7.95
N ILE A 268 9.17 16.34 -7.97
CA ILE A 268 8.53 17.32 -7.08
C ILE A 268 7.02 17.39 -7.29
N LYS A 269 6.52 17.07 -8.48
CA LYS A 269 5.08 17.00 -8.77
C LYS A 269 4.30 16.10 -7.77
N HIS A 270 5.00 15.20 -7.05
CA HIS A 270 4.35 14.36 -6.03
C HIS A 270 3.65 15.17 -4.93
N ILE A 271 4.03 16.42 -4.69
CA ILE A 271 3.35 17.32 -3.74
C ILE A 271 1.86 17.42 -4.10
N PHE A 272 1.53 17.50 -5.39
CA PHE A 272 0.16 17.58 -5.88
C PHE A 272 -0.42 16.19 -6.19
N THR A 273 0.32 15.35 -6.90
CA THR A 273 -0.19 14.05 -7.35
C THR A 273 -0.39 13.06 -6.21
N ALA A 274 0.45 13.07 -5.16
CA ALA A 274 0.25 12.23 -3.98
C ALA A 274 -0.98 12.68 -3.18
N SER A 275 -1.18 14.00 -3.03
CA SER A 275 -2.37 14.55 -2.38
C SER A 275 -3.65 14.16 -3.13
N ALA A 276 -3.65 14.34 -4.45
CA ALA A 276 -4.78 13.92 -5.29
C ALA A 276 -5.00 12.39 -5.25
N SER A 277 -3.95 11.58 -5.28
CA SER A 277 -4.04 10.13 -5.15
C SER A 277 -4.67 9.71 -3.82
N LEU A 278 -4.29 10.34 -2.70
CA LEU A 278 -4.91 10.10 -1.39
C LEU A 278 -6.38 10.53 -1.34
N MET A 279 -6.73 11.64 -1.99
CA MET A 279 -8.11 12.14 -2.06
C MET A 279 -9.02 11.20 -2.86
N PHE A 280 -8.53 10.69 -3.99
CA PHE A 280 -9.31 9.84 -4.90
C PHE A 280 -9.10 8.34 -4.69
N ARG A 281 -8.43 7.92 -3.60
CA ARG A 281 -8.24 6.49 -3.30
C ARG A 281 -9.57 5.75 -3.18
N ASP A 282 -9.59 4.50 -3.63
CA ASP A 282 -10.66 3.56 -3.32
C ASP A 282 -10.32 2.82 -2.01
N PRO A 283 -11.13 2.93 -0.94
CA PRO A 283 -10.93 2.17 0.30
C PRO A 283 -11.01 0.66 0.09
N LEU A 284 -11.69 0.21 -0.96
CA LEU A 284 -11.86 -1.20 -1.31
C LEU A 284 -10.91 -1.67 -2.43
N ALA A 285 -9.92 -0.85 -2.80
CA ALA A 285 -8.97 -1.19 -3.86
C ALA A 285 -8.37 -2.60 -3.72
N GLY A 286 -8.62 -3.47 -4.68
CA GLY A 286 -8.20 -4.87 -4.71
C GLY A 286 -8.95 -5.82 -3.79
N ARG A 287 -9.70 -5.32 -2.79
CA ARG A 287 -10.69 -6.11 -2.02
C ARG A 287 -11.90 -6.40 -2.87
N ARG A 288 -12.33 -5.42 -3.60
CA ARG A 288 -13.28 -5.46 -4.70
C ARG A 288 -12.54 -5.07 -5.98
N LEU A 289 -12.67 -5.88 -7.02
CA LEU A 289 -12.15 -5.56 -8.35
C LEU A 289 -13.23 -4.83 -9.15
N PRO A 290 -12.86 -3.89 -10.03
CA PRO A 290 -13.84 -3.23 -10.88
C PRO A 290 -14.61 -4.22 -11.75
N LYS A 291 -15.94 -4.09 -11.83
CA LYS A 291 -16.76 -4.81 -12.80
C LYS A 291 -16.36 -4.36 -14.22
N VAL A 292 -16.33 -5.27 -15.16
CA VAL A 292 -16.19 -4.93 -16.58
C VAL A 292 -17.52 -4.36 -17.07
N PRO A 293 -17.57 -3.15 -17.62
CA PRO A 293 -18.79 -2.60 -18.20
C PRO A 293 -19.27 -3.44 -19.37
N ASP A 294 -20.57 -3.70 -19.45
CA ASP A 294 -21.20 -4.54 -20.50
C ASP A 294 -20.93 -4.04 -21.94
N GLU A 295 -20.70 -2.74 -22.10
CA GLU A 295 -20.40 -2.09 -23.37
C GLU A 295 -18.90 -2.14 -23.75
N GLN A 296 -18.03 -2.59 -22.86
CA GLN A 296 -16.59 -2.60 -23.07
C GLN A 296 -16.17 -3.78 -23.94
N LYS A 297 -15.52 -3.49 -25.08
CA LYS A 297 -15.07 -4.52 -26.02
C LYS A 297 -13.96 -5.42 -25.51
N ASN A 298 -13.11 -4.93 -24.59
CA ASN A 298 -12.00 -5.68 -23.99
C ASN A 298 -12.21 -5.77 -22.48
N ALA A 299 -12.10 -6.94 -21.93
CA ALA A 299 -12.31 -7.15 -20.48
C ALA A 299 -11.22 -6.48 -19.62
N GLY A 300 -10.04 -6.19 -20.16
CA GLY A 300 -8.89 -5.67 -19.44
C GLY A 300 -8.17 -4.51 -20.14
N TYR A 301 -6.99 -4.14 -19.61
CA TYR A 301 -6.16 -3.08 -20.18
C TYR A 301 -5.29 -3.62 -21.31
N LYS A 302 -5.65 -3.29 -22.53
CA LYS A 302 -4.86 -3.54 -23.74
C LYS A 302 -4.04 -2.31 -24.12
N LEU A 303 -4.65 -1.13 -24.05
CA LEU A 303 -4.02 0.14 -24.38
C LEU A 303 -3.70 0.93 -23.10
N ILE A 304 -2.70 1.80 -23.17
CA ILE A 304 -2.40 2.72 -22.04
C ILE A 304 -3.58 3.68 -21.77
N THR A 305 -4.42 3.93 -22.75
CA THR A 305 -5.64 4.75 -22.64
C THR A 305 -6.81 4.00 -22.02
N ASP A 306 -6.71 2.68 -21.80
CA ASP A 306 -7.70 1.91 -21.07
C ASP A 306 -7.59 2.12 -19.55
N LEU A 307 -6.41 2.59 -19.09
CA LEU A 307 -6.25 2.99 -17.70
C LEU A 307 -7.17 4.18 -17.40
N THR A 308 -7.80 4.17 -16.23
CA THR A 308 -8.61 5.32 -15.80
C THR A 308 -7.72 6.55 -15.56
N TRP A 309 -8.30 7.75 -15.60
CA TRP A 309 -7.58 8.98 -15.25
C TRP A 309 -6.94 8.87 -13.85
N LYS A 310 -7.61 8.19 -12.91
CA LYS A 310 -7.11 7.93 -11.56
C LYS A 310 -5.88 7.00 -11.59
N ASN A 311 -5.91 5.93 -12.39
CA ASN A 311 -4.75 5.05 -12.53
C ASN A 311 -3.55 5.82 -13.11
N LEU A 312 -3.75 6.63 -14.16
CA LEU A 312 -2.69 7.48 -14.72
C LEU A 312 -2.13 8.47 -13.67
N LEU A 313 -2.98 9.04 -12.81
CA LEU A 313 -2.56 9.87 -11.68
C LEU A 313 -1.73 9.06 -10.66
N HIS A 314 -2.14 7.82 -10.33
CA HIS A 314 -1.41 6.91 -9.44
C HIS A 314 0.01 6.61 -9.94
N LEU A 315 0.19 6.46 -11.27
CA LEU A 315 1.52 6.27 -11.85
C LEU A 315 2.46 7.44 -11.49
N ASP A 316 1.97 8.68 -11.57
CA ASP A 316 2.73 9.88 -11.24
C ASP A 316 2.86 10.14 -9.73
N ALA A 317 1.88 9.71 -8.93
CA ALA A 317 1.94 9.80 -7.47
C ALA A 317 3.02 8.91 -6.86
N CYS A 318 3.45 7.87 -7.56
CA CYS A 318 4.50 6.96 -7.10
C CYS A 318 5.83 7.69 -6.89
N THR A 319 6.26 7.79 -5.62
CA THR A 319 7.50 8.46 -5.21
C THR A 319 8.74 7.57 -5.28
N LYS A 320 8.62 6.37 -5.81
CA LYS A 320 9.72 5.40 -5.95
C LYS A 320 10.34 4.95 -4.62
N CYS A 321 9.61 5.02 -3.52
CA CYS A 321 10.12 4.76 -2.17
C CYS A 321 10.45 3.28 -1.88
N GLY A 322 10.01 2.35 -2.74
CA GLY A 322 10.33 0.92 -2.67
C GLY A 322 9.63 0.12 -1.57
N ARG A 323 8.72 0.71 -0.78
CA ARG A 323 8.00 0.00 0.30
C ARG A 323 7.14 -1.15 -0.22
N CYS A 324 6.49 -0.97 -1.37
CA CYS A 324 5.68 -2.02 -2.01
C CYS A 324 6.53 -3.19 -2.51
N GLN A 325 7.75 -2.93 -2.97
CA GLN A 325 8.72 -3.96 -3.34
C GLN A 325 9.18 -4.75 -2.10
N GLU A 326 9.59 -4.06 -1.02
CA GLU A 326 10.03 -4.67 0.24
C GLU A 326 8.93 -5.53 0.89
N ALA A 327 7.66 -5.13 0.76
CA ALA A 327 6.52 -5.86 1.31
C ALA A 327 6.02 -6.99 0.41
N CYS A 328 6.48 -7.07 -0.84
CA CYS A 328 5.98 -8.04 -1.81
C CYS A 328 6.56 -9.44 -1.56
N PRO A 329 5.72 -10.46 -1.27
CA PRO A 329 6.21 -11.82 -1.06
C PRO A 329 6.84 -12.44 -2.32
N ALA A 330 6.35 -12.10 -3.52
CA ALA A 330 6.97 -12.55 -4.76
C ALA A 330 8.39 -11.98 -4.92
N ASN A 331 8.56 -10.68 -4.66
CA ASN A 331 9.87 -10.03 -4.68
C ASN A 331 10.82 -10.62 -3.66
N ALA A 332 10.34 -10.88 -2.44
CA ALA A 332 11.15 -11.40 -1.33
C ALA A 332 11.73 -12.80 -1.59
N VAL A 333 11.10 -13.58 -2.46
CA VAL A 333 11.55 -14.92 -2.85
C VAL A 333 12.28 -14.94 -4.20
N GLY A 334 12.54 -13.78 -4.81
CA GLY A 334 13.27 -13.67 -6.06
C GLY A 334 12.45 -13.86 -7.33
N ALA A 335 11.11 -13.93 -7.23
CA ALA A 335 10.26 -13.96 -8.42
C ALA A 335 10.33 -12.61 -9.18
N PRO A 336 10.17 -12.60 -10.52
CA PRO A 336 10.38 -11.42 -11.36
C PRO A 336 9.27 -10.36 -11.22
N LEU A 337 8.86 -10.04 -9.98
CA LEU A 337 7.85 -9.04 -9.66
C LEU A 337 8.35 -8.03 -8.64
N SER A 338 8.43 -6.79 -9.06
CA SER A 338 8.48 -5.62 -8.17
C SER A 338 7.24 -4.77 -8.45
N PRO A 339 6.29 -4.62 -7.50
CA PRO A 339 5.13 -3.77 -7.72
C PRO A 339 5.50 -2.31 -8.02
N ARG A 340 6.61 -1.81 -7.47
CA ARG A 340 7.17 -0.50 -7.82
C ARG A 340 7.52 -0.45 -9.31
N ASP A 341 8.21 -1.46 -9.81
CA ASP A 341 8.74 -1.44 -11.17
C ASP A 341 7.63 -1.59 -12.22
N VAL A 342 6.54 -2.31 -11.90
CA VAL A 342 5.32 -2.31 -12.73
C VAL A 342 4.78 -0.88 -12.89
N ILE A 343 4.61 -0.14 -11.78
CA ILE A 343 4.11 1.24 -11.83
C ILE A 343 5.08 2.17 -12.58
N LEU A 344 6.39 1.99 -12.39
CA LEU A 344 7.39 2.80 -13.09
C LEU A 344 7.42 2.52 -14.58
N SER A 345 7.30 1.27 -14.99
CA SER A 345 7.23 0.88 -16.41
C SER A 345 6.00 1.48 -17.11
N LEU A 346 4.83 1.36 -16.48
CA LEU A 346 3.61 1.97 -16.98
C LEU A 346 3.71 3.51 -17.03
N ARG A 347 4.37 4.15 -16.05
CA ARG A 347 4.61 5.60 -16.06
C ARG A 347 5.51 6.02 -17.20
N GLU A 348 6.61 5.30 -17.45
CA GLU A 348 7.53 5.56 -18.55
C GLU A 348 6.81 5.46 -19.89
N PHE A 349 6.05 4.40 -20.08
CA PHE A 349 5.25 4.19 -21.29
C PHE A 349 4.17 5.28 -21.45
N ALA A 350 3.42 5.60 -20.38
CA ALA A 350 2.41 6.66 -20.41
C ALA A 350 3.03 8.04 -20.72
N ASN A 351 4.19 8.36 -20.17
CA ASN A 351 4.87 9.62 -20.45
C ASN A 351 5.37 9.71 -21.90
N HIS A 352 5.86 8.62 -22.45
CA HIS A 352 6.31 8.56 -23.83
C HIS A 352 5.11 8.68 -24.79
N THR A 353 4.05 7.91 -24.56
CA THR A 353 2.93 7.77 -25.47
C THR A 353 1.91 8.90 -25.34
N LEU A 354 1.50 9.24 -24.10
CA LEU A 354 0.39 10.18 -23.87
C LEU A 354 0.82 11.66 -23.88
N ASN A 355 2.12 11.98 -23.89
CA ASN A 355 2.59 13.36 -24.05
C ASN A 355 2.74 13.77 -25.51
N ALA A 356 2.69 12.83 -26.46
CA ALA A 356 2.68 13.14 -27.87
C ALA A 356 1.46 14.00 -28.26
N LYS A 357 1.59 14.83 -29.32
CA LYS A 357 0.46 15.64 -29.83
C LYS A 357 -0.67 14.74 -30.33
N GLU A 358 -0.32 13.71 -31.08
CA GLU A 358 -1.23 12.68 -31.57
C GLU A 358 -0.90 11.36 -30.88
N LEU A 359 -1.94 10.58 -30.53
CA LEU A 359 -1.73 9.25 -30.00
C LEU A 359 -1.15 8.36 -31.10
N PRO A 360 -0.04 7.66 -30.86
CA PRO A 360 0.45 6.66 -31.79
C PRO A 360 -0.64 5.60 -32.02
N LYS A 361 -0.71 5.06 -33.24
CA LYS A 361 -1.64 3.95 -33.54
C LYS A 361 -1.38 2.71 -32.66
N GLU A 362 -0.17 2.59 -32.14
CA GLU A 362 0.33 1.48 -31.32
C GLU A 362 0.46 1.90 -29.84
N ALA A 363 -0.62 2.40 -29.24
CA ALA A 363 -0.67 2.67 -27.81
C ALA A 363 -0.89 1.38 -26.97
N GLU A 364 -0.63 0.20 -27.57
CA GLU A 364 -0.75 -1.09 -26.90
C GLU A 364 0.31 -1.23 -25.81
N LEU A 365 -0.13 -1.78 -24.66
CA LEU A 365 0.77 -2.14 -23.58
C LEU A 365 1.64 -3.31 -24.04
N ASP A 366 2.91 -3.07 -24.26
CA ASP A 366 3.83 -4.13 -24.65
C ASP A 366 4.15 -5.04 -23.45
N ILE A 367 3.61 -6.23 -23.48
CA ILE A 367 3.83 -7.31 -22.52
C ILE A 367 4.83 -8.36 -23.02
N HIS A 368 5.38 -8.18 -24.23
CA HIS A 368 6.32 -9.11 -24.86
C HIS A 368 7.79 -8.76 -24.72
N GLY A 369 8.09 -7.62 -24.17
CA GLY A 369 9.45 -7.36 -23.72
C GLY A 369 10.38 -6.60 -24.67
N LYS A 370 9.89 -5.81 -25.63
CA LYS A 370 10.76 -5.14 -26.60
C LYS A 370 10.95 -3.63 -26.41
N ASP A 371 9.99 -2.91 -25.82
CA ASP A 371 10.00 -1.45 -25.78
C ASP A 371 10.16 -0.82 -24.37
N VAL A 372 10.36 0.49 -24.32
CA VAL A 372 10.45 1.27 -23.09
C VAL A 372 9.14 1.17 -22.30
N GLY A 373 9.21 0.86 -21.01
CA GLY A 373 8.03 0.82 -20.14
C GLY A 373 7.29 -0.52 -20.10
N GLN A 374 7.90 -1.60 -20.53
CA GLN A 374 7.30 -2.93 -20.58
C GLN A 374 7.03 -3.54 -19.22
N VAL A 375 5.95 -4.31 -19.15
CA VAL A 375 5.67 -5.25 -18.07
C VAL A 375 5.55 -6.65 -18.65
N PHE A 376 6.44 -7.55 -18.26
CA PHE A 376 6.42 -8.91 -18.77
C PHE A 376 5.25 -9.74 -18.26
N MET A 377 4.82 -10.69 -19.08
CA MET A 377 3.77 -11.65 -18.72
C MET A 377 4.11 -12.40 -17.42
N GLU A 378 5.33 -12.90 -17.27
CA GLU A 378 5.77 -13.61 -16.05
C GLU A 378 5.74 -12.72 -14.82
N THR A 379 6.05 -11.42 -14.98
CA THR A 379 5.91 -10.44 -13.90
C THR A 379 4.47 -10.35 -13.41
N LEU A 380 3.50 -10.29 -14.33
CA LEU A 380 2.08 -10.24 -13.99
C LEU A 380 1.63 -11.54 -13.33
N TRP A 381 2.00 -12.71 -13.88
CA TRP A 381 1.64 -14.02 -13.30
C TRP A 381 2.33 -14.31 -11.97
N SER A 382 3.43 -13.64 -11.64
CA SER A 382 4.09 -13.75 -10.34
C SER A 382 3.29 -13.11 -9.18
N CYS A 383 2.29 -12.28 -9.47
CA CYS A 383 1.49 -11.60 -8.44
C CYS A 383 0.54 -12.58 -7.73
N ARG A 384 0.57 -12.58 -6.38
CA ARG A 384 -0.34 -13.36 -5.51
C ARG A 384 -1.60 -12.58 -5.11
N THR A 385 -1.81 -11.38 -5.64
CA THR A 385 -2.94 -10.49 -5.33
C THR A 385 -3.20 -10.26 -3.83
N CYS A 386 -2.20 -10.41 -2.98
CA CYS A 386 -2.31 -10.43 -1.51
C CYS A 386 -2.48 -9.06 -0.84
N LEU A 387 -2.54 -7.96 -1.61
CA LEU A 387 -2.65 -6.55 -1.18
C LEU A 387 -1.51 -5.99 -0.32
N ALA A 388 -0.41 -6.70 -0.09
CA ALA A 388 0.69 -6.18 0.72
C ALA A 388 1.28 -4.87 0.17
N CYS A 389 1.38 -4.72 -1.17
CA CYS A 389 1.84 -3.51 -1.84
C CYS A 389 0.84 -2.35 -1.75
N VAL A 390 -0.46 -2.62 -1.81
CA VAL A 390 -1.53 -1.62 -1.68
C VAL A 390 -1.59 -1.09 -0.25
N GLU A 391 -1.58 -2.00 0.74
CA GLU A 391 -1.68 -1.68 2.16
C GLU A 391 -0.51 -0.83 2.67
N ILE A 392 0.71 -1.07 2.17
CA ILE A 392 1.91 -0.32 2.61
C ILE A 392 2.14 0.98 1.85
N CYS A 393 1.45 1.23 0.73
CA CYS A 393 1.70 2.39 -0.11
C CYS A 393 1.31 3.69 0.60
N PRO A 394 2.28 4.62 0.84
CA PRO A 394 1.98 5.85 1.56
C PRO A 394 1.12 6.84 0.76
N VAL A 395 1.06 6.67 -0.55
CA VAL A 395 0.31 7.52 -1.49
C VAL A 395 -0.85 6.80 -2.16
N ALA A 396 -1.26 5.66 -1.60
CA ALA A 396 -2.44 4.88 -1.98
C ALA A 396 -2.50 4.45 -3.46
N VAL A 397 -1.36 4.06 -4.06
CA VAL A 397 -1.35 3.47 -5.41
C VAL A 397 -2.03 2.10 -5.40
N GLU A 398 -2.96 1.88 -6.32
CA GLU A 398 -3.79 0.68 -6.43
C GLU A 398 -3.14 -0.36 -7.34
N HIS A 399 -2.02 -0.98 -6.91
CA HIS A 399 -1.20 -1.88 -7.72
C HIS A 399 -1.97 -3.12 -8.19
N VAL A 400 -2.72 -3.78 -7.30
CA VAL A 400 -3.38 -5.06 -7.59
C VAL A 400 -4.50 -4.92 -8.61
N PRO A 401 -5.41 -3.93 -8.53
CA PRO A 401 -6.39 -3.69 -9.59
C PRO A 401 -5.76 -3.51 -10.97
N ILE A 402 -4.68 -2.72 -11.07
CA ILE A 402 -3.97 -2.52 -12.35
C ILE A 402 -3.41 -3.84 -12.90
N ILE A 403 -2.77 -4.65 -12.05
CA ILE A 403 -2.22 -5.96 -12.44
C ILE A 403 -3.34 -6.91 -12.91
N VAL A 404 -4.47 -6.95 -12.22
CA VAL A 404 -5.60 -7.82 -12.61
C VAL A 404 -6.22 -7.36 -13.93
N GLN A 405 -6.36 -6.06 -14.15
CA GLN A 405 -6.82 -5.54 -15.44
C GLN A 405 -5.90 -5.92 -16.60
N MET A 406 -4.59 -5.91 -16.39
CA MET A 406 -3.64 -6.41 -17.40
C MET A 406 -3.75 -7.93 -17.59
N ARG A 407 -3.99 -8.71 -16.53
CA ARG A 407 -4.25 -10.15 -16.62
C ARG A 407 -5.52 -10.48 -17.41
N ARG A 408 -6.59 -9.68 -17.26
CA ARG A 408 -7.82 -9.84 -18.08
C ARG A 408 -7.51 -9.80 -19.57
N ASN A 409 -6.68 -8.85 -19.99
CA ASN A 409 -6.23 -8.78 -21.39
C ASN A 409 -5.39 -10.02 -21.81
N LEU A 410 -4.53 -10.55 -20.92
CA LEU A 410 -3.77 -11.77 -21.19
C LEU A 410 -4.69 -12.98 -21.36
N VAL A 411 -5.68 -13.11 -20.48
CA VAL A 411 -6.66 -14.20 -20.53
C VAL A 411 -7.47 -14.16 -21.82
N GLU A 412 -7.95 -13.00 -22.24
CA GLU A 412 -8.64 -12.82 -23.55
C GLU A 412 -7.79 -13.25 -24.74
N GLN A 413 -6.45 -13.06 -24.64
CA GLN A 413 -5.52 -13.45 -25.71
C GLN A 413 -5.09 -14.92 -25.61
N GLY A 414 -5.59 -15.70 -24.61
CA GLY A 414 -5.15 -17.07 -24.37
C GLY A 414 -3.71 -17.17 -23.86
N MET A 415 -3.15 -16.05 -23.35
CA MET A 415 -1.75 -15.97 -22.86
C MET A 415 -1.68 -16.32 -21.37
N MET A 416 -1.92 -17.59 -21.06
CA MET A 416 -1.84 -18.11 -19.70
C MET A 416 -1.09 -19.44 -19.67
N GLU A 417 -0.73 -19.87 -18.46
CA GLU A 417 -0.06 -21.14 -18.23
C GLU A 417 -1.05 -22.30 -18.45
N PRO A 418 -0.65 -23.38 -19.14
CA PRO A 418 -1.58 -24.46 -19.52
C PRO A 418 -2.33 -25.13 -18.38
N LEU A 419 -1.69 -25.29 -17.20
CA LEU A 419 -2.34 -25.90 -16.05
C LEU A 419 -3.41 -24.97 -15.45
N LEU A 420 -3.17 -23.65 -15.48
CA LEU A 420 -4.17 -22.64 -15.10
C LEU A 420 -5.38 -22.73 -16.04
N GLU A 421 -5.14 -22.74 -17.35
CA GLU A 421 -6.22 -22.85 -18.36
C GLU A 421 -7.06 -24.11 -18.14
N LYS A 422 -6.40 -25.26 -17.96
CA LYS A 422 -7.06 -26.53 -17.66
C LYS A 422 -7.90 -26.45 -16.38
N THR A 423 -7.40 -25.77 -15.35
CA THR A 423 -8.13 -25.61 -14.08
C THR A 423 -9.37 -24.74 -14.28
N LEU A 424 -9.28 -23.63 -15.01
CA LEU A 424 -10.43 -22.78 -15.33
C LEU A 424 -11.50 -23.55 -16.13
N GLN A 425 -11.09 -24.33 -17.13
CA GLN A 425 -11.99 -25.23 -17.87
C GLN A 425 -12.64 -26.28 -16.96
N THR A 426 -11.91 -26.83 -15.98
CA THR A 426 -12.43 -27.77 -14.99
C THR A 426 -13.48 -27.11 -14.11
N ILE A 427 -13.20 -25.90 -13.59
CA ILE A 427 -14.16 -25.12 -12.80
C ILE A 427 -15.44 -24.83 -13.61
N HIS A 428 -15.30 -24.45 -14.87
CA HIS A 428 -16.46 -24.23 -15.73
C HIS A 428 -17.33 -25.47 -15.88
N LYS A 429 -16.71 -26.63 -16.07
CA LYS A 429 -17.45 -27.94 -16.28
C LYS A 429 -18.08 -28.48 -15.02
N THR A 430 -17.37 -28.39 -13.88
CA THR A 430 -17.77 -29.14 -12.66
C THR A 430 -18.23 -28.20 -11.52
N GLY A 431 -18.03 -26.90 -11.65
CA GLY A 431 -18.32 -25.90 -10.62
C GLY A 431 -17.32 -25.91 -9.47
N ASN A 432 -16.17 -26.60 -9.58
CA ASN A 432 -15.13 -26.65 -8.57
C ASN A 432 -13.73 -26.88 -9.16
N SER A 433 -12.69 -26.50 -8.42
CA SER A 433 -11.30 -26.60 -8.87
C SER A 433 -10.70 -28.01 -8.78
N PHE A 434 -11.38 -28.96 -8.18
CA PHE A 434 -10.94 -30.36 -8.04
C PHE A 434 -11.41 -31.27 -9.18
N GLY A 435 -12.35 -30.80 -10.01
CA GLY A 435 -12.92 -31.60 -11.08
C GLY A 435 -13.90 -32.70 -10.59
N GLU A 436 -14.30 -32.62 -9.34
CA GLU A 436 -15.19 -33.57 -8.72
C GLU A 436 -16.67 -33.29 -9.05
N SER A 437 -17.49 -34.34 -9.02
CA SER A 437 -18.94 -34.20 -9.20
C SER A 437 -19.56 -33.33 -8.12
N LYS A 438 -20.45 -32.39 -8.50
CA LYS A 438 -21.21 -31.54 -7.57
C LYS A 438 -21.88 -32.32 -6.45
N ARG A 439 -22.37 -33.55 -6.73
CA ARG A 439 -22.99 -34.44 -5.74
C ARG A 439 -22.06 -34.91 -4.62
N LYS A 440 -20.73 -34.85 -4.85
CA LYS A 440 -19.72 -35.19 -3.84
C LYS A 440 -19.37 -34.04 -2.91
N ARG A 441 -19.86 -32.77 -3.13
CA ARG A 441 -19.49 -31.61 -2.36
C ARG A 441 -19.70 -31.79 -0.86
N ALA A 442 -20.77 -32.46 -0.44
CA ALA A 442 -21.05 -32.75 0.95
C ALA A 442 -20.76 -34.22 1.35
N SER A 443 -19.96 -34.98 0.58
CA SER A 443 -19.67 -36.38 0.90
C SER A 443 -18.92 -36.56 2.24
N TRP A 444 -18.20 -35.57 2.68
CA TRP A 444 -17.52 -35.49 3.98
C TRP A 444 -18.48 -35.53 5.18
N ALA A 445 -19.73 -35.10 4.99
CA ALA A 445 -20.76 -35.11 6.04
C ALA A 445 -21.29 -36.48 6.39
N LYS A 446 -21.10 -37.51 5.54
CA LYS A 446 -21.57 -38.87 5.77
C LYS A 446 -20.98 -39.54 7.02
N ASP A 447 -19.81 -39.07 7.45
CA ASP A 447 -19.08 -39.55 8.63
C ASP A 447 -19.52 -38.85 9.93
N LEU A 448 -20.49 -37.93 9.87
CA LEU A 448 -21.00 -37.22 11.05
C LEU A 448 -22.11 -38.07 11.73
N PRO A 449 -22.23 -37.99 13.09
CA PRO A 449 -23.27 -38.68 13.84
C PRO A 449 -24.65 -37.99 13.76
N PHE A 450 -24.80 -36.95 12.96
CA PHE A 450 -26.01 -36.16 12.76
C PHE A 450 -26.12 -35.72 11.30
N ASP A 451 -27.37 -35.51 10.86
CA ASP A 451 -27.64 -34.97 9.52
C ASP A 451 -27.56 -33.45 9.49
N ILE A 452 -27.05 -32.92 8.38
CA ILE A 452 -27.01 -31.46 8.13
C ILE A 452 -28.20 -31.13 7.22
N LYS A 453 -28.90 -30.02 7.55
CA LYS A 453 -30.04 -29.55 6.78
C LYS A 453 -29.66 -29.14 5.35
N ASP A 454 -30.56 -29.44 4.41
CA ASP A 454 -30.48 -28.92 3.05
C ASP A 454 -31.21 -27.56 2.97
N ALA A 455 -30.45 -26.47 3.02
CA ALA A 455 -30.99 -25.10 3.02
C ALA A 455 -31.84 -24.76 1.78
N ARG A 456 -31.76 -25.58 0.72
CA ARG A 456 -32.59 -25.43 -0.47
C ARG A 456 -34.01 -25.99 -0.27
N LYS A 457 -34.24 -26.76 0.80
CA LYS A 457 -35.50 -27.44 1.07
C LYS A 457 -36.20 -26.95 2.33
N GLU A 458 -35.45 -26.47 3.28
CA GLU A 458 -35.96 -26.03 4.57
C GLU A 458 -35.19 -24.77 5.09
N PRO A 459 -35.86 -23.88 5.81
CA PRO A 459 -35.21 -22.68 6.40
C PRO A 459 -34.13 -23.10 7.42
N VAL A 460 -33.08 -22.22 7.50
CA VAL A 460 -32.02 -22.35 8.48
C VAL A 460 -31.63 -20.96 9.01
N ASP A 461 -31.14 -20.87 10.25
CA ASP A 461 -30.62 -19.58 10.76
C ASP A 461 -29.31 -19.20 10.09
N VAL A 462 -28.44 -20.17 9.90
CA VAL A 462 -27.09 -19.96 9.35
C VAL A 462 -26.88 -20.86 8.12
N LEU A 463 -26.64 -20.26 6.98
CA LEU A 463 -26.20 -20.99 5.81
C LEU A 463 -24.67 -21.10 5.83
N TRP A 464 -24.11 -22.32 5.80
CA TRP A 464 -22.67 -22.49 5.71
C TRP A 464 -22.23 -22.68 4.27
N PHE A 465 -21.54 -21.68 3.72
CA PHE A 465 -20.85 -21.76 2.44
C PHE A 465 -19.49 -22.45 2.63
N VAL A 466 -19.36 -23.69 2.21
CA VAL A 466 -18.24 -24.60 2.55
C VAL A 466 -16.97 -24.25 1.79
N GLY A 467 -17.08 -24.02 0.48
CA GLY A 467 -15.95 -23.79 -0.43
C GLY A 467 -15.28 -25.10 -0.91
N ASP A 468 -14.45 -24.99 -1.96
CA ASP A 468 -13.90 -26.16 -2.66
C ASP A 468 -12.90 -26.96 -1.81
N TYR A 469 -11.92 -26.30 -1.18
CA TYR A 469 -10.87 -26.98 -0.40
C TYR A 469 -11.45 -27.72 0.80
N ALA A 470 -12.36 -27.10 1.53
CA ALA A 470 -13.06 -27.71 2.64
C ALA A 470 -13.95 -28.86 2.21
N SER A 471 -14.49 -28.82 0.98
CA SER A 471 -15.37 -29.88 0.44
C SER A 471 -14.63 -31.10 -0.12
N PHE A 472 -13.46 -30.89 -0.77
CA PHE A 472 -12.86 -31.92 -1.60
C PHE A 472 -11.46 -32.38 -1.20
N ASP A 473 -10.70 -31.51 -0.49
CA ASP A 473 -9.37 -31.90 -0.01
C ASP A 473 -9.46 -32.79 1.23
N PRO A 474 -8.91 -34.03 1.21
CA PRO A 474 -9.07 -35.00 2.31
C PRO A 474 -8.54 -34.48 3.66
N ARG A 475 -7.48 -33.64 3.65
CA ARG A 475 -6.93 -33.06 4.88
C ARG A 475 -7.88 -31.99 5.44
N ASN A 476 -8.39 -31.12 4.58
CA ASN A 476 -9.34 -30.08 4.97
C ASN A 476 -10.70 -30.65 5.37
N GLN A 477 -11.14 -31.79 4.81
CA GLN A 477 -12.37 -32.46 5.23
C GLN A 477 -12.37 -32.86 6.72
N LYS A 478 -11.20 -33.16 7.32
CA LYS A 478 -11.11 -33.39 8.78
C LYS A 478 -11.50 -32.14 9.54
N VAL A 479 -10.97 -30.96 9.12
CA VAL A 479 -11.32 -29.64 9.68
C VAL A 479 -12.79 -29.29 9.47
N THR A 480 -13.32 -29.60 8.27
CA THR A 480 -14.72 -29.37 7.93
C THR A 480 -15.65 -30.13 8.85
N ARG A 481 -15.37 -31.42 9.14
CA ARG A 481 -16.13 -32.22 10.11
C ARG A 481 -16.03 -31.69 11.52
N ALA A 482 -14.85 -31.23 11.92
CA ALA A 482 -14.66 -30.60 13.24
C ALA A 482 -15.52 -29.34 13.37
N PHE A 483 -15.55 -28.47 12.36
CA PHE A 483 -16.41 -27.29 12.39
C PHE A 483 -17.90 -27.63 12.42
N ALA A 484 -18.33 -28.62 11.68
CA ALA A 484 -19.73 -29.14 11.74
C ALA A 484 -20.10 -29.58 13.17
N ARG A 485 -19.21 -30.32 13.87
CA ARG A 485 -19.43 -30.71 15.27
C ARG A 485 -19.53 -29.49 16.19
N LEU A 486 -18.66 -28.51 16.03
CA LEU A 486 -18.70 -27.27 16.84
C LEU A 486 -20.05 -26.53 16.69
N MET A 487 -20.52 -26.39 15.44
CA MET A 487 -21.80 -25.74 15.15
C MET A 487 -22.99 -26.52 15.76
N HIS A 488 -22.97 -27.86 15.63
CA HIS A 488 -24.00 -28.74 16.19
C HIS A 488 -24.02 -28.66 17.72
N GLU A 489 -22.85 -28.76 18.38
CA GLU A 489 -22.72 -28.70 19.84
C GLU A 489 -23.17 -27.32 20.39
N ALA A 490 -22.92 -26.24 19.64
CA ALA A 490 -23.40 -24.92 20.01
C ALA A 490 -24.90 -24.72 19.83
N GLY A 491 -25.63 -25.74 19.33
CA GLY A 491 -27.05 -25.65 19.04
C GLY A 491 -27.40 -24.65 17.95
N VAL A 492 -26.49 -24.41 17.00
CA VAL A 492 -26.73 -23.53 15.86
C VAL A 492 -27.57 -24.27 14.84
N ASP A 493 -28.69 -23.67 14.41
CA ASP A 493 -29.49 -24.18 13.28
C ASP A 493 -28.79 -23.77 11.97
N PHE A 494 -28.10 -24.74 11.34
CA PHE A 494 -27.34 -24.50 10.12
C PHE A 494 -27.62 -25.54 9.02
N GLY A 495 -27.38 -25.09 7.78
CA GLY A 495 -27.54 -25.93 6.60
C GLY A 495 -26.56 -25.63 5.49
N LEU A 496 -26.55 -26.47 4.45
CA LEU A 496 -25.68 -26.39 3.28
C LEU A 496 -26.48 -26.21 2.00
N LEU A 497 -25.81 -25.67 0.96
CA LEU A 497 -26.35 -25.67 -0.42
C LEU A 497 -26.15 -27.00 -1.16
N PHE A 498 -25.36 -27.96 -0.60
CA PHE A 498 -25.01 -29.21 -1.27
C PHE A 498 -24.53 -28.99 -2.72
N GLU A 499 -25.13 -29.65 -3.72
CA GLU A 499 -24.79 -29.48 -5.13
C GLU A 499 -25.17 -28.12 -5.72
N GLY A 500 -25.92 -27.28 -5.01
CA GLY A 500 -26.23 -25.90 -5.39
C GLY A 500 -25.05 -24.94 -5.20
N GLU A 501 -24.05 -25.32 -4.39
CA GLU A 501 -22.86 -24.49 -4.18
C GLU A 501 -21.83 -24.72 -5.30
N LEU A 502 -21.40 -23.63 -5.93
CA LEU A 502 -20.27 -23.60 -6.87
C LEU A 502 -19.07 -22.91 -6.24
N ASN A 503 -17.90 -23.01 -6.91
CA ASN A 503 -16.73 -22.21 -6.56
C ASN A 503 -17.12 -20.73 -6.40
N ALA A 504 -16.70 -20.08 -5.33
CA ALA A 504 -17.07 -18.67 -5.09
C ALA A 504 -16.50 -17.70 -6.13
N GLY A 505 -15.52 -18.12 -6.94
CA GLY A 505 -14.96 -17.35 -8.03
C GLY A 505 -13.82 -16.39 -7.64
N ASN A 506 -13.44 -16.30 -6.36
CA ASN A 506 -12.44 -15.31 -5.91
C ASN A 506 -11.12 -15.38 -6.69
N ASP A 507 -10.53 -16.56 -6.85
CA ASP A 507 -9.27 -16.71 -7.58
C ASP A 507 -9.48 -16.65 -9.10
N VAL A 508 -10.62 -17.12 -9.61
CA VAL A 508 -11.03 -16.98 -11.02
C VAL A 508 -11.02 -15.50 -11.43
N ARG A 509 -11.62 -14.64 -10.63
CA ARG A 509 -11.62 -13.19 -10.89
C ARG A 509 -10.22 -12.59 -10.82
N ARG A 510 -9.38 -13.04 -9.89
CA ARG A 510 -8.02 -12.53 -9.67
C ARG A 510 -6.98 -13.00 -10.70
N VAL A 511 -7.24 -14.10 -11.39
CA VAL A 511 -6.46 -14.44 -12.59
C VAL A 511 -6.90 -13.64 -13.80
N GLY A 512 -8.08 -13.01 -13.77
CA GLY A 512 -8.59 -12.17 -14.86
C GLY A 512 -9.64 -12.85 -15.74
N GLU A 513 -10.16 -14.02 -15.36
CA GLU A 513 -11.23 -14.69 -16.07
C GLU A 513 -12.59 -14.17 -15.57
N GLU A 514 -13.02 -13.05 -16.15
CA GLU A 514 -14.22 -12.36 -15.68
C GLU A 514 -15.52 -13.05 -16.11
N GLY A 515 -15.58 -13.62 -17.32
CA GLY A 515 -16.77 -14.30 -17.81
C GLY A 515 -17.14 -15.53 -16.97
N LEU A 516 -16.17 -16.37 -16.65
CA LEU A 516 -16.37 -17.50 -15.74
C LEU A 516 -16.71 -17.02 -14.33
N TYR A 517 -16.07 -15.94 -13.85
CA TYR A 517 -16.40 -15.37 -12.55
C TYR A 517 -17.86 -14.91 -12.47
N GLU A 518 -18.34 -14.17 -13.48
CA GLU A 518 -19.72 -13.69 -13.54
C GLU A 518 -20.72 -14.85 -13.54
N PHE A 519 -20.43 -15.90 -14.33
CA PHE A 519 -21.24 -17.13 -14.33
C PHE A 519 -21.31 -17.76 -12.94
N LEU A 520 -20.17 -17.92 -12.24
CA LEU A 520 -20.11 -18.51 -10.90
C LEU A 520 -20.83 -17.64 -9.87
N ALA A 521 -20.57 -16.33 -9.90
CA ALA A 521 -21.18 -15.38 -8.97
C ALA A 521 -22.70 -15.34 -9.11
N THR A 522 -23.21 -15.17 -10.33
CA THR A 522 -24.66 -15.12 -10.58
C THR A 522 -25.34 -16.44 -10.24
N SER A 523 -24.73 -17.58 -10.54
CA SER A 523 -25.26 -18.89 -10.16
C SER A 523 -25.34 -19.08 -8.64
N ASN A 524 -24.27 -18.71 -7.91
CA ASN A 524 -24.28 -18.80 -6.45
C ASN A 524 -25.26 -17.80 -5.84
N ILE A 525 -25.34 -16.56 -6.36
CA ILE A 525 -26.30 -15.55 -5.90
C ILE A 525 -27.74 -16.08 -6.05
N GLN A 526 -28.06 -16.70 -7.20
CA GLN A 526 -29.38 -17.30 -7.41
C GLN A 526 -29.65 -18.44 -6.41
N SER A 527 -28.69 -19.37 -6.24
CA SER A 527 -28.83 -20.49 -5.29
C SER A 527 -29.01 -19.98 -3.84
N LEU A 528 -28.33 -18.90 -3.46
CA LEU A 528 -28.48 -18.27 -2.16
C LEU A 528 -29.83 -17.54 -2.00
N ALA A 529 -30.29 -16.85 -3.05
CA ALA A 529 -31.56 -16.13 -3.05
C ALA A 529 -32.79 -17.06 -2.99
N ASP A 530 -32.64 -18.30 -3.47
CA ASP A 530 -33.69 -19.31 -3.43
C ASP A 530 -33.82 -19.99 -2.05
N CYS A 531 -32.92 -19.66 -1.07
CA CYS A 531 -32.91 -20.20 0.28
C CYS A 531 -33.38 -19.19 1.31
N GLU A 532 -33.95 -19.67 2.42
CA GLU A 532 -34.36 -18.84 3.56
C GLU A 532 -33.35 -18.99 4.72
N PHE A 533 -32.58 -17.93 5.02
CA PHE A 533 -31.60 -17.91 6.08
C PHE A 533 -31.36 -16.46 6.58
N ASN A 534 -30.76 -16.31 7.79
CA ASN A 534 -30.46 -15.00 8.38
C ASN A 534 -29.04 -14.54 8.03
N SER A 535 -28.05 -15.45 8.03
CA SER A 535 -26.65 -15.09 7.74
C SER A 535 -25.89 -16.25 7.10
N ILE A 536 -24.75 -15.91 6.50
CA ILE A 536 -23.82 -16.89 5.93
C ILE A 536 -22.59 -17.00 6.84
N VAL A 537 -22.11 -18.22 7.09
CA VAL A 537 -20.80 -18.51 7.65
C VAL A 537 -19.92 -19.21 6.63
N THR A 538 -18.61 -18.94 6.65
CA THR A 538 -17.64 -19.70 5.84
C THR A 538 -16.31 -19.85 6.58
N THR A 539 -15.63 -20.97 6.31
CA THR A 539 -14.27 -21.23 6.80
C THR A 539 -13.19 -20.76 5.81
N ASP A 540 -13.60 -20.37 4.58
CA ASP A 540 -12.67 -19.90 3.55
C ASP A 540 -12.66 -18.36 3.44
N PRO A 541 -11.56 -17.68 3.82
CA PRO A 541 -11.42 -16.23 3.68
C PRO A 541 -11.58 -15.73 2.25
N HIS A 542 -11.30 -16.54 1.24
CA HIS A 542 -11.46 -16.17 -0.17
C HIS A 542 -12.94 -16.06 -0.53
N SER A 543 -13.74 -17.05 -0.15
CA SER A 543 -15.21 -17.03 -0.30
C SER A 543 -15.82 -15.91 0.51
N TYR A 544 -15.35 -15.71 1.76
CA TYR A 544 -15.76 -14.58 2.61
C TYR A 544 -15.59 -13.24 1.90
N ASN A 545 -14.39 -13.00 1.33
CA ASN A 545 -14.13 -11.74 0.64
C ASN A 545 -15.03 -11.53 -0.58
N THR A 546 -15.17 -12.54 -1.41
CA THR A 546 -15.91 -12.41 -2.68
C THR A 546 -17.41 -12.22 -2.45
N ILE A 547 -18.01 -13.00 -1.54
CA ILE A 547 -19.43 -12.87 -1.21
C ILE A 547 -19.72 -11.52 -0.59
N ARG A 548 -18.87 -11.06 0.34
CA ARG A 548 -19.04 -9.79 1.04
C ARG A 548 -18.84 -8.57 0.15
N ASN A 549 -17.76 -8.54 -0.63
CA ASN A 549 -17.27 -7.32 -1.27
C ASN A 549 -17.55 -7.27 -2.77
N GLU A 550 -17.74 -8.42 -3.43
CA GLU A 550 -17.80 -8.49 -4.90
C GLU A 550 -19.16 -8.94 -5.43
N TYR A 551 -19.90 -9.84 -4.74
CA TYR A 551 -21.25 -10.24 -5.14
C TYR A 551 -22.26 -9.08 -5.16
N PRO A 552 -22.15 -8.02 -4.33
CA PRO A 552 -23.01 -6.86 -4.45
C PRO A 552 -23.00 -6.19 -5.83
N ASP A 553 -21.89 -6.24 -6.56
CA ASP A 553 -21.78 -5.72 -7.93
C ASP A 553 -22.63 -6.52 -8.94
N PHE A 554 -23.08 -7.74 -8.55
CA PHE A 554 -23.89 -8.67 -9.35
C PHE A 554 -25.30 -8.91 -8.74
N GLY A 555 -25.71 -8.05 -7.80
CA GLY A 555 -27.04 -8.07 -7.18
C GLY A 555 -27.16 -8.95 -5.94
N GLY A 556 -26.07 -9.57 -5.46
CA GLY A 556 -26.09 -10.44 -4.27
C GLY A 556 -25.53 -9.73 -3.03
N SER A 557 -26.41 -9.26 -2.14
CA SER A 557 -26.00 -8.66 -0.87
C SER A 557 -26.45 -9.55 0.29
N PHE A 558 -25.47 -10.16 1.00
CA PHE A 558 -25.73 -11.10 2.08
C PHE A 558 -24.94 -10.72 3.33
N GLU A 559 -25.54 -10.95 4.51
CA GLU A 559 -24.81 -10.89 5.77
C GLU A 559 -23.91 -12.13 5.88
N ILE A 560 -22.60 -11.94 5.88
CA ILE A 560 -21.63 -13.03 5.93
C ILE A 560 -20.55 -12.77 6.96
N GLN A 561 -20.16 -13.83 7.68
CA GLN A 561 -19.09 -13.80 8.66
C GLN A 561 -18.08 -14.94 8.40
N HIS A 562 -16.83 -14.67 8.77
CA HIS A 562 -15.81 -15.72 8.84
C HIS A 562 -16.01 -16.52 10.13
N TYR A 563 -15.80 -17.85 10.07
CA TYR A 563 -16.05 -18.75 11.20
C TYR A 563 -15.41 -18.31 12.51
N SER A 564 -14.21 -17.72 12.46
CA SER A 564 -13.50 -17.26 13.68
C SER A 564 -14.28 -16.21 14.45
N THR A 565 -15.04 -15.33 13.76
CA THR A 565 -15.91 -14.35 14.42
C THR A 565 -17.11 -15.07 15.07
N VAL A 566 -17.73 -15.98 14.35
CA VAL A 566 -18.91 -16.74 14.84
C VAL A 566 -18.52 -17.60 16.06
N VAL A 567 -17.44 -18.38 15.96
CA VAL A 567 -16.98 -19.25 17.05
C VAL A 567 -16.59 -18.45 18.29
N LYS A 568 -15.89 -17.31 18.12
CA LYS A 568 -15.60 -16.42 19.23
C LYS A 568 -16.87 -15.98 19.95
N GLN A 569 -17.91 -15.56 19.22
CA GLN A 569 -19.20 -15.15 19.79
C GLN A 569 -19.89 -16.32 20.50
N LEU A 570 -19.85 -17.54 19.94
CA LEU A 570 -20.45 -18.73 20.57
C LEU A 570 -19.74 -19.10 21.88
N ILE A 571 -18.41 -18.95 21.98
CA ILE A 571 -17.65 -19.15 23.22
C ILE A 571 -18.02 -18.06 24.25
N GLU A 572 -18.02 -16.78 23.85
CA GLU A 572 -18.37 -15.65 24.73
C GLU A 572 -19.81 -15.74 25.27
N GLN A 573 -20.73 -16.28 24.47
CA GLN A 573 -22.13 -16.54 24.87
C GLN A 573 -22.31 -17.80 25.73
N GLY A 574 -21.23 -18.58 25.96
CA GLY A 574 -21.27 -19.83 26.70
C GLY A 574 -21.97 -21.00 25.97
N LYS A 575 -22.27 -20.84 24.66
CA LYS A 575 -22.83 -21.91 23.81
C LYS A 575 -21.78 -22.97 23.46
N LEU A 576 -20.52 -22.57 23.29
CA LEU A 576 -19.36 -23.46 23.21
C LEU A 576 -18.58 -23.40 24.51
N LYS A 577 -18.44 -24.53 25.20
CA LYS A 577 -17.75 -24.63 26.48
C LYS A 577 -16.41 -25.31 26.27
N LEU A 578 -15.34 -24.54 26.34
CA LEU A 578 -13.97 -25.05 26.31
C LEU A 578 -13.67 -25.73 27.64
N LYS A 579 -13.46 -27.04 27.65
CA LYS A 579 -13.25 -27.83 28.89
C LYS A 579 -11.78 -28.12 29.16
N LYS A 580 -10.96 -28.22 28.12
CA LYS A 580 -9.53 -28.46 28.21
C LYS A 580 -8.76 -27.21 27.81
N LYS A 581 -7.86 -26.74 28.68
CA LYS A 581 -6.84 -25.76 28.30
C LYS A 581 -5.70 -26.45 27.54
N LEU A 582 -5.22 -25.79 26.49
CA LEU A 582 -4.13 -26.28 25.67
C LEU A 582 -2.85 -25.53 26.04
N ASP A 583 -1.86 -26.23 26.57
CA ASP A 583 -0.56 -25.64 26.98
C ASP A 583 0.43 -25.61 25.81
N TYR A 584 -0.03 -25.29 24.61
CA TYR A 584 0.81 -25.17 23.41
C TYR A 584 1.41 -23.78 23.28
N LYS A 585 2.70 -23.71 22.94
CA LYS A 585 3.30 -22.48 22.39
C LYS A 585 2.95 -22.41 20.91
N VAL A 586 2.22 -21.38 20.53
CA VAL A 586 1.70 -21.25 19.18
C VAL A 586 2.12 -19.96 18.51
N THR A 587 2.21 -19.98 17.17
CA THR A 587 2.25 -18.76 16.38
C THR A 587 1.10 -18.75 15.38
N PHE A 588 0.64 -17.58 14.98
CA PHE A 588 -0.50 -17.44 14.09
C PHE A 588 -0.13 -16.81 12.75
N HIS A 589 -0.57 -17.42 11.67
CA HIS A 589 -0.49 -16.83 10.34
C HIS A 589 -1.78 -16.09 10.01
N ASP A 590 -1.68 -14.79 9.74
CA ASP A 590 -2.82 -13.99 9.28
C ASP A 590 -3.13 -14.27 7.80
N PRO A 591 -4.24 -14.92 7.45
CA PRO A 591 -4.65 -15.10 6.06
C PRO A 591 -4.88 -13.75 5.38
N CYS A 592 -4.34 -13.55 4.18
CA CYS A 592 -4.41 -12.23 3.54
C CYS A 592 -5.85 -11.77 3.29
N HIS A 593 -6.76 -12.67 2.87
CA HIS A 593 -8.17 -12.35 2.60
C HIS A 593 -8.98 -12.10 3.88
N LEU A 594 -8.64 -12.73 5.01
CA LEU A 594 -9.23 -12.40 6.30
C LEU A 594 -8.66 -11.08 6.85
N GLY A 595 -7.34 -10.94 6.89
CA GLY A 595 -6.65 -9.80 7.50
C GLY A 595 -6.65 -8.55 6.62
N ARG A 596 -5.79 -8.48 5.59
CA ARG A 596 -5.64 -7.27 4.75
C ARG A 596 -6.90 -6.89 4.01
N PHE A 597 -7.64 -7.88 3.50
CA PHE A 597 -8.89 -7.63 2.78
C PHE A 597 -10.03 -7.23 3.72
N ASN A 598 -10.21 -7.88 4.86
CA ASN A 598 -11.41 -7.75 5.68
C ASN A 598 -11.14 -7.34 7.15
N LYS A 599 -9.88 -7.04 7.51
CA LYS A 599 -9.46 -6.58 8.86
C LYS A 599 -9.73 -7.56 10.02
N GLY A 600 -9.94 -8.83 9.72
CA GLY A 600 -10.22 -9.90 10.69
C GLY A 600 -8.96 -10.41 11.40
N TYR A 601 -8.28 -9.56 12.16
CA TYR A 601 -7.02 -9.91 12.85
C TYR A 601 -7.21 -10.41 14.28
N ASP A 602 -8.26 -9.96 14.97
CA ASP A 602 -8.36 -10.10 16.42
C ASP A 602 -9.09 -11.39 16.84
N ALA A 603 -10.20 -11.75 16.16
CA ALA A 603 -10.98 -12.91 16.54
C ALA A 603 -10.17 -14.22 16.62
N PRO A 604 -9.27 -14.58 15.68
CA PRO A 604 -8.44 -15.77 15.83
C PRO A 604 -7.52 -15.72 17.06
N ARG A 605 -6.94 -14.54 17.34
CA ARG A 605 -6.05 -14.33 18.50
C ARG A 605 -6.77 -14.43 19.83
N ASP A 606 -7.99 -13.90 19.88
CA ASP A 606 -8.83 -13.98 21.07
C ASP A 606 -9.19 -15.44 21.37
N ILE A 607 -9.55 -16.23 20.34
CA ILE A 607 -9.81 -17.67 20.48
C ILE A 607 -8.55 -18.39 20.98
N ILE A 608 -7.39 -18.17 20.40
CA ILE A 608 -6.12 -18.77 20.83
C ILE A 608 -5.86 -18.54 22.31
N LYS A 609 -6.11 -17.31 22.79
CA LYS A 609 -5.98 -16.97 24.22
C LYS A 609 -7.03 -17.67 25.09
N MET A 610 -8.29 -17.76 24.61
CA MET A 610 -9.36 -18.46 25.32
C MET A 610 -9.04 -19.96 25.47
N LEU A 611 -8.36 -20.55 24.50
CA LEU A 611 -7.87 -21.93 24.54
C LEU A 611 -6.74 -22.14 25.55
N GLY A 612 -6.13 -21.08 26.09
CA GLY A 612 -5.01 -21.14 27.03
C GLY A 612 -3.64 -21.30 26.39
N CYS A 613 -3.51 -21.18 25.07
CA CYS A 613 -2.25 -21.28 24.35
C CYS A 613 -1.37 -20.05 24.58
N ASP A 614 -0.04 -20.25 24.60
CA ASP A 614 0.97 -19.19 24.60
C ASP A 614 1.23 -18.69 23.18
N LEU A 615 0.64 -17.55 22.83
CA LEU A 615 0.75 -16.96 21.49
C LEU A 615 2.02 -16.11 21.35
N VAL A 616 2.96 -16.58 20.56
CA VAL A 616 4.18 -15.85 20.17
C VAL A 616 4.06 -15.37 18.71
N GLU A 617 4.00 -14.06 18.52
CA GLU A 617 3.85 -13.47 17.19
C GLU A 617 5.15 -13.51 16.38
N MET A 618 5.06 -13.92 15.13
CA MET A 618 6.16 -13.73 14.17
C MET A 618 6.39 -12.25 13.86
N GLY A 619 7.58 -11.88 13.43
CA GLY A 619 7.94 -10.49 13.09
C GLY A 619 7.04 -9.86 12.00
N ARG A 620 6.58 -10.68 11.05
CA ARG A 620 5.65 -10.28 9.99
C ARG A 620 4.25 -10.78 10.32
N ASN A 621 3.45 -10.00 11.04
CA ASN A 621 2.10 -10.34 11.45
C ASN A 621 1.09 -9.25 11.09
N ARG A 622 -0.19 -9.51 11.26
CA ARG A 622 -1.33 -8.62 10.96
C ARG A 622 -1.26 -8.06 9.55
N ASP A 623 -1.31 -6.74 9.37
CA ASP A 623 -1.22 -6.09 8.06
C ASP A 623 0.13 -6.31 7.36
N ASN A 624 1.18 -6.67 8.13
CA ASN A 624 2.51 -7.03 7.63
C ASN A 624 2.67 -8.54 7.37
N SER A 625 1.64 -9.34 7.57
CA SER A 625 1.71 -10.79 7.37
C SER A 625 2.34 -11.15 6.02
N PHE A 626 3.19 -12.16 5.99
CA PHE A 626 3.72 -12.70 4.75
C PHE A 626 2.64 -13.53 4.02
N CYS A 627 2.96 -14.13 2.88
CA CYS A 627 1.99 -14.83 2.04
C CYS A 627 2.23 -16.35 2.08
N CYS A 628 1.16 -17.14 2.03
CA CYS A 628 1.24 -18.60 1.82
C CYS A 628 1.66 -18.99 0.40
N GLY A 629 1.46 -18.09 -0.55
CA GLY A 629 1.81 -18.32 -1.96
C GLY A 629 0.63 -18.71 -2.87
N ALA A 630 -0.54 -19.07 -2.33
CA ALA A 630 -1.65 -19.63 -3.08
C ALA A 630 -2.46 -18.64 -3.93
N GLY A 631 -2.61 -17.40 -3.43
CA GLY A 631 -3.56 -16.42 -3.99
C GLY A 631 -3.28 -15.98 -5.43
N GLY A 632 -4.29 -15.40 -6.09
CA GLY A 632 -4.20 -14.94 -7.48
C GLY A 632 -4.00 -16.07 -8.50
N GLY A 633 -4.55 -17.26 -8.21
CA GLY A 633 -4.43 -18.45 -9.05
C GLY A 633 -3.07 -19.16 -8.97
N ARG A 634 -2.13 -18.67 -8.14
CA ARG A 634 -0.79 -19.26 -8.05
C ARG A 634 -0.77 -20.68 -7.52
N ILE A 635 -1.78 -21.10 -6.77
CA ILE A 635 -1.93 -22.49 -6.35
C ILE A 635 -2.13 -23.46 -7.53
N TRP A 636 -2.54 -22.93 -8.68
CA TRP A 636 -2.75 -23.68 -9.93
C TRP A 636 -1.62 -23.50 -10.95
N ILE A 637 -0.61 -22.70 -10.62
CA ILE A 637 0.52 -22.39 -11.51
C ILE A 637 1.80 -22.90 -10.84
N PRO A 638 2.61 -23.74 -11.52
CA PRO A 638 3.88 -24.19 -10.99
C PRO A 638 4.80 -23.05 -10.61
N ASP A 639 5.52 -23.18 -9.50
CA ASP A 639 6.57 -22.22 -9.18
C ASP A 639 7.82 -22.49 -10.05
N PRO A 640 8.53 -21.45 -10.50
CA PRO A 640 9.77 -21.60 -11.26
C PRO A 640 10.82 -22.38 -10.48
N VAL A 641 11.56 -23.22 -11.17
CA VAL A 641 12.65 -24.00 -10.56
C VAL A 641 13.74 -23.05 -10.01
N GLY A 642 14.22 -23.34 -8.81
CA GLY A 642 15.28 -22.55 -8.16
C GLY A 642 14.82 -21.29 -7.42
N ILE A 643 13.52 -20.99 -7.41
CA ILE A 643 12.94 -19.90 -6.62
C ILE A 643 12.32 -20.46 -5.34
N GLU A 644 12.63 -19.86 -4.19
CA GLU A 644 12.01 -20.23 -2.90
C GLU A 644 10.49 -20.02 -2.95
N LYS A 645 9.69 -20.95 -2.43
CA LYS A 645 8.25 -20.74 -2.27
C LYS A 645 7.98 -19.73 -1.14
N PRO A 646 6.98 -18.83 -1.26
CA PRO A 646 6.62 -17.93 -0.15
C PRO A 646 6.25 -18.68 1.12
N SER A 647 5.58 -19.83 1.01
CA SER A 647 5.26 -20.71 2.16
C SER A 647 6.53 -21.20 2.87
N ALA A 648 7.57 -21.61 2.14
CA ALA A 648 8.84 -22.02 2.72
C ALA A 648 9.55 -20.87 3.46
N ASN A 649 9.54 -19.66 2.88
CA ASN A 649 10.06 -18.46 3.53
C ASN A 649 9.34 -18.17 4.85
N ARG A 650 8.02 -18.38 4.90
CA ARG A 650 7.22 -18.20 6.10
C ARG A 650 7.49 -19.28 7.14
N MET A 651 7.68 -20.54 6.75
CA MET A 651 8.10 -21.62 7.66
C MET A 651 9.45 -21.31 8.29
N ARG A 652 10.43 -20.86 7.49
CA ARG A 652 11.73 -20.41 8.02
C ARG A 652 11.61 -19.29 9.06
N GLU A 653 10.68 -18.35 8.91
CA GLU A 653 10.42 -17.33 9.92
C GLU A 653 9.87 -17.95 11.22
N ALA A 654 9.01 -18.94 11.12
CA ALA A 654 8.44 -19.62 12.29
C ALA A 654 9.50 -20.41 13.08
N THR A 655 10.51 -21.01 12.41
CA THR A 655 11.59 -21.76 13.09
C THR A 655 12.48 -20.93 14.01
N VAL A 656 12.37 -19.59 13.97
CA VAL A 656 13.12 -18.69 14.88
C VAL A 656 12.49 -18.66 16.27
N ILE A 657 11.23 -19.10 16.40
CA ILE A 657 10.53 -19.17 17.69
C ILE A 657 10.95 -20.45 18.39
N ASP A 658 11.69 -20.29 19.50
CA ASP A 658 12.17 -21.42 20.30
C ASP A 658 11.01 -22.14 21.00
N GLY A 659 10.99 -23.46 20.93
CA GLY A 659 9.97 -24.31 21.55
C GLY A 659 8.57 -24.11 20.94
N LEU A 660 8.45 -23.75 19.66
CA LEU A 660 7.19 -23.65 18.95
C LEU A 660 6.56 -25.04 18.77
N ASP A 661 5.34 -25.24 19.28
CA ASP A 661 4.58 -26.49 19.13
C ASP A 661 3.71 -26.45 17.86
N VAL A 662 2.95 -25.36 17.65
CA VAL A 662 1.94 -25.29 16.60
C VAL A 662 2.04 -23.99 15.80
N PHE A 663 2.08 -24.12 14.49
CA PHE A 663 1.84 -23.03 13.53
C PHE A 663 0.36 -23.03 13.17
N VAL A 664 -0.39 -22.05 13.68
CA VAL A 664 -1.84 -21.96 13.54
C VAL A 664 -2.21 -21.18 12.27
N VAL A 665 -3.14 -21.75 11.50
CA VAL A 665 -3.75 -21.11 10.32
C VAL A 665 -5.26 -20.98 10.49
N SER A 666 -5.90 -20.19 9.63
CA SER A 666 -7.35 -19.96 9.63
C SER A 666 -7.85 -19.77 8.19
N CYS A 667 -7.41 -20.69 7.31
CA CYS A 667 -7.75 -20.70 5.89
C CYS A 667 -7.42 -22.09 5.32
N PRO A 668 -8.35 -22.75 4.59
CA PRO A 668 -8.10 -24.08 4.01
C PRO A 668 -6.90 -24.13 3.05
N LYS A 669 -6.69 -23.06 2.26
CA LYS A 669 -5.53 -22.97 1.36
C LYS A 669 -4.22 -22.77 2.12
N ASP A 670 -4.24 -22.02 3.22
CA ASP A 670 -3.05 -21.85 4.05
C ASP A 670 -2.63 -23.19 4.66
N LEU A 671 -3.59 -23.99 5.14
CA LEU A 671 -3.34 -25.32 5.68
C LEU A 671 -2.61 -26.19 4.65
N THR A 672 -3.15 -26.31 3.44
CA THR A 672 -2.54 -27.07 2.34
C THR A 672 -1.13 -26.58 2.01
N MET A 673 -0.95 -25.25 1.87
CA MET A 673 0.33 -24.66 1.46
C MET A 673 1.42 -24.78 2.53
N PHE A 674 1.07 -24.66 3.79
CA PHE A 674 2.05 -24.70 4.88
C PHE A 674 2.39 -26.13 5.32
N GLU A 675 1.47 -27.09 5.26
CA GLU A 675 1.81 -28.49 5.45
C GLU A 675 2.75 -29.01 4.35
N ASP A 676 2.52 -28.64 3.08
CA ASP A 676 3.45 -28.95 1.99
C ASP A 676 4.82 -28.30 2.24
N ALA A 677 4.83 -27.01 2.61
CA ALA A 677 6.07 -26.27 2.86
C ALA A 677 6.85 -26.83 4.05
N LEU A 678 6.20 -27.26 5.12
CA LEU A 678 6.86 -27.86 6.29
C LEU A 678 7.65 -29.11 5.89
N LYS A 679 7.04 -29.97 5.05
CA LYS A 679 7.67 -31.20 4.53
C LYS A 679 8.78 -30.87 3.52
N THR A 680 8.48 -30.05 2.52
CA THR A 680 9.39 -29.80 1.39
C THR A 680 10.59 -28.91 1.76
N SER A 681 10.52 -28.16 2.86
CA SER A 681 11.61 -27.26 3.33
C SER A 681 12.48 -27.90 4.43
N GLY A 682 12.25 -29.15 4.81
CA GLY A 682 13.07 -29.88 5.80
C GLY A 682 12.84 -29.42 7.24
N TYR A 683 11.66 -28.88 7.54
CA TYR A 683 11.29 -28.47 8.90
C TYR A 683 10.31 -29.45 9.58
N GLU A 684 10.07 -30.59 8.95
CA GLU A 684 9.23 -31.68 9.50
C GLU A 684 9.77 -32.09 10.89
N GLY A 685 8.86 -32.25 11.86
CA GLY A 685 9.22 -32.59 13.24
C GLY A 685 9.65 -31.39 14.14
N LYS A 686 9.80 -30.17 13.61
CA LYS A 686 10.10 -28.99 14.45
C LYS A 686 8.86 -28.41 15.14
N PHE A 687 7.73 -28.44 14.45
CA PHE A 687 6.40 -28.03 14.91
C PHE A 687 5.38 -28.61 13.95
N VAL A 688 4.11 -28.49 14.28
CA VAL A 688 3.01 -28.94 13.40
C VAL A 688 2.21 -27.76 12.87
N VAL A 689 1.63 -27.89 11.66
CA VAL A 689 0.68 -26.92 11.11
C VAL A 689 -0.73 -27.40 11.44
N ARG A 690 -1.54 -26.55 12.09
CA ARG A 690 -2.93 -26.88 12.44
C ARG A 690 -3.85 -25.72 12.13
N GLU A 691 -5.04 -26.06 11.69
CA GLU A 691 -6.13 -25.11 11.55
C GLU A 691 -6.71 -24.77 12.93
N LEU A 692 -7.09 -23.52 13.14
CA LEU A 692 -7.60 -23.05 14.45
C LEU A 692 -8.80 -23.85 14.94
N ILE A 693 -9.68 -24.31 14.03
CA ILE A 693 -10.82 -25.19 14.33
C ILE A 693 -10.35 -26.49 15.02
N GLU A 694 -9.22 -27.07 14.63
CA GLU A 694 -8.70 -28.29 15.22
C GLU A 694 -8.29 -28.10 16.68
N LEU A 695 -7.74 -26.91 17.02
CA LEU A 695 -7.42 -26.59 18.41
C LEU A 695 -8.68 -26.38 19.24
N ILE A 696 -9.71 -25.77 18.66
CA ILE A 696 -10.99 -25.58 19.34
C ILE A 696 -11.63 -26.96 19.56
N ASP A 697 -11.68 -27.82 18.55
CA ASP A 697 -12.25 -29.17 18.61
C ASP A 697 -11.55 -30.03 19.69
N GLU A 698 -10.22 -29.93 19.80
CA GLU A 698 -9.42 -30.60 20.84
C GLU A 698 -9.75 -30.12 22.27
N SER A 699 -10.15 -28.87 22.42
CA SER A 699 -10.48 -28.30 23.73
C SER A 699 -11.94 -28.53 24.15
N MET A 700 -12.77 -29.06 23.24
CA MET A 700 -14.17 -29.40 23.50
C MET A 700 -14.30 -30.72 24.28
N ASP A 701 -15.42 -30.88 24.96
CA ASP A 701 -15.85 -32.17 25.50
C ASP A 701 -17.25 -32.46 24.96
N TYR A 702 -17.32 -33.43 24.07
CA TYR A 702 -18.55 -33.82 23.41
C TYR A 702 -19.38 -34.84 24.21
N GLY A 703 -19.04 -35.12 25.48
CA GLY A 703 -19.72 -36.15 26.28
C GLY A 703 -19.59 -37.55 25.67
N ASP A 704 -20.69 -38.34 25.69
CA ASP A 704 -20.70 -39.72 25.17
C ASP A 704 -20.80 -39.85 23.65
N ILE A 705 -20.63 -38.78 22.89
CA ILE A 705 -20.54 -38.84 21.43
C ILE A 705 -19.22 -39.54 21.08
N ASN A 706 -19.25 -40.66 20.39
CA ASN A 706 -18.07 -41.40 19.90
C ASN A 706 -17.14 -40.46 19.13
N VAL A 707 -16.19 -39.88 19.82
CA VAL A 707 -15.11 -39.06 19.25
C VAL A 707 -14.24 -40.04 18.47
N ILE A 708 -14.18 -39.89 17.15
CA ILE A 708 -13.08 -40.50 16.38
C ILE A 708 -11.83 -39.80 16.92
N ASN A 709 -11.07 -40.53 17.77
CA ASN A 709 -9.85 -40.04 18.40
C ASN A 709 -9.00 -39.27 17.36
N PRO A 710 -8.65 -38.05 17.58
CA PRO A 710 -7.58 -37.40 16.80
C PRO A 710 -6.36 -38.33 16.99
N GLU A 711 -5.70 -38.71 15.88
CA GLU A 711 -4.40 -39.39 16.01
C GLU A 711 -3.55 -38.53 16.97
N PRO A 712 -3.00 -39.16 18.03
CA PRO A 712 -2.19 -38.42 18.99
C PRO A 712 -1.09 -37.68 18.19
N VAL A 713 -0.89 -36.43 18.45
CA VAL A 713 0.30 -35.68 17.98
C VAL A 713 1.47 -36.61 18.34
N LEU A 714 2.16 -37.16 17.32
CA LEU A 714 3.32 -38.02 17.50
C LEU A 714 4.21 -37.33 18.54
N ALA A 715 4.34 -38.00 19.71
CA ALA A 715 5.27 -37.54 20.71
C ALA A 715 6.61 -37.41 19.98
N ILE A 716 7.16 -36.21 19.95
CA ILE A 716 8.47 -35.93 19.36
C ILE A 716 9.46 -36.73 20.23
N GLU A 717 9.85 -37.91 19.77
CA GLU A 717 10.96 -38.63 20.37
C GLU A 717 12.18 -37.71 20.25
N ALA A 718 12.78 -37.40 21.39
CA ALA A 718 13.99 -36.60 21.43
C ALA A 718 15.04 -37.25 20.53
N PRO A 719 15.78 -36.47 19.73
CA PRO A 719 16.82 -37.04 18.87
C PRO A 719 17.85 -37.77 19.76
N VAL A 720 18.04 -39.07 19.46
CA VAL A 720 19.12 -39.86 20.04
C VAL A 720 20.43 -39.14 19.72
N PRO A 721 21.26 -38.78 20.72
CA PRO A 721 22.54 -38.13 20.45
C PRO A 721 23.45 -39.11 19.69
N ALA A 722 24.01 -38.63 18.53
CA ALA A 722 24.97 -39.34 17.73
C ALA A 722 26.37 -39.34 18.35
#